data_6b348eca225d78757590b0a1f1cf5b3d
#
_entry.id   6b348eca225d78757590b0a1f1cf5b3d
#
_cell.length_a   1.000
_cell.length_b   1.000
_cell.length_c   1.000
_cell.angle_alpha   90.00
_cell.angle_beta   90.00
_cell.angle_gamma   90.00
#
_symmetry.space_group_name_H-M   'P 1'
#
loop_
_entity.id
_entity.type
_entity.pdbx_description
1 polymer ?
#
loop_
_entity_poly.entity_id
_entity_poly.type
_entity_poly.pdbx_seq_one_letter_code
_entity_poly.pdbx_strand_id
1 'polypeptide(L)'
;MKKITLIILITLLAGKMEFVKAQTPFNRGVNLTEWFQTTSTHQIQFTKYTKKDFENIKSLGCDVIRLPINLFYMTDGTPDYTIDPLFFDFLDQAVTWAEDLQLYLILDNHSGDEIASRNPNLETILTKVWSQMAIHFKDRSTYILFEIMNEPNGLTTQVWGGIQQKAITAIRNVDTKHTIVVGPSNWNSYTDLNLLPVYSDTNLVYTFHFYDPFVFTHQGATWPVPSMGSLANVPFPYNAATMPAVPADLANTWVAGAITNYINDGTVTKVKSLLDMAVAFKTTRNVNMYCGEYGVYNLNSNNNDRTYWYGQVRTYLESKGIAWTTWDYQNGFGLFIKGSNQQFNSDLNTPLLTALGLNVPPQQIYVLKPDSVGFNIYTDYICENIIESSNTSGGTIDFYSTGKPNNDKYCLSWSGCNQYGTVGFDFFPDKDLSTLKAENYALSFIVRGNTPGTTFDVRFTDTKTDTTDHPWRMNFTMDETTAKWDSKWHKVYIPLTDFIDGGSWDNGWYPPVGAFDWKAVDRFDIVAEQESMVGKSFWFDNIQIVNKDTARIYDNSTFTSVNAITIKDPVFTIYPNPFTASATIRYSLSKNENIEINLYNLSGQKIKTLLNSNQPAGDYSLNLNRDSYIPQGMYICRFSLTKTISELKIIVI
;
A
#
# COMPACT_ATOMS: atom_id res chain seq x y z
N MET A 1 50.92 72.55 -0.94
CA MET A 1 49.73 71.86 -0.51
C MET A 1 49.05 71.25 -1.75
N LYS A 2 49.25 69.96 -1.98
CA LYS A 2 48.65 69.24 -3.13
C LYS A 2 47.38 68.51 -2.58
N LYS A 3 46.22 68.83 -3.15
CA LYS A 3 44.96 68.15 -2.89
C LYS A 3 44.98 66.86 -3.71
N ILE A 4 44.88 65.74 -3.04
CA ILE A 4 44.63 64.39 -3.63
C ILE A 4 43.12 64.17 -3.65
N THR A 5 42.57 64.10 -4.86
CA THR A 5 41.14 63.75 -5.05
C THR A 5 41.05 62.24 -5.16
N LEU A 6 40.39 61.59 -4.20
CA LEU A 6 40.10 60.14 -4.17
C LEU A 6 38.85 59.89 -5.00
N ILE A 7 39.01 59.22 -6.15
CA ILE A 7 37.87 58.74 -6.95
C ILE A 7 37.52 57.35 -6.47
N ILE A 8 36.36 57.20 -5.83
CA ILE A 8 35.82 55.89 -5.45
C ILE A 8 35.07 55.34 -6.67
N LEU A 9 35.63 54.28 -7.28
CA LEU A 9 35.00 53.50 -8.35
C LEU A 9 34.03 52.48 -7.72
N ILE A 10 32.73 52.77 -7.74
CA ILE A 10 31.70 51.78 -7.32
C ILE A 10 31.44 50.88 -8.52
N THR A 11 32.02 49.68 -8.50
CA THR A 11 31.66 48.59 -9.40
C THR A 11 30.36 47.98 -8.96
N LEU A 12 29.27 48.27 -9.64
CA LEU A 12 28.01 47.53 -9.51
C LEU A 12 28.22 46.08 -10.02
N LEU A 13 28.41 45.13 -9.12
CA LEU A 13 28.20 43.73 -9.43
C LEU A 13 26.69 43.53 -9.61
N ALA A 14 26.20 43.59 -10.84
CA ALA A 14 24.91 43.02 -11.21
C ALA A 14 25.04 41.51 -11.18
N GLY A 15 24.92 40.92 -9.99
CA GLY A 15 24.73 39.47 -9.86
C GLY A 15 23.46 39.14 -10.62
N LYS A 16 23.57 38.32 -11.68
CA LYS A 16 22.41 37.62 -12.22
C LYS A 16 21.83 36.81 -11.06
N MET A 17 20.72 37.24 -10.49
CA MET A 17 19.85 36.34 -9.71
C MET A 17 19.39 35.24 -10.69
N GLU A 18 20.09 34.14 -10.72
CA GLU A 18 19.51 32.93 -11.26
C GLU A 18 18.34 32.59 -10.34
N PHE A 19 17.14 32.82 -10.81
CA PHE A 19 15.94 32.29 -10.14
C PHE A 19 16.10 30.78 -10.10
N VAL A 20 16.32 30.23 -8.90
CA VAL A 20 16.26 28.79 -8.70
C VAL A 20 14.90 28.34 -9.21
N LYS A 21 14.89 27.55 -10.28
CA LYS A 21 13.65 27.00 -10.83
C LYS A 21 12.99 26.18 -9.74
N ALA A 22 11.72 26.40 -9.51
CA ALA A 22 10.92 25.59 -8.64
C ALA A 22 10.99 24.11 -9.08
N GLN A 23 11.48 23.24 -8.22
CA GLN A 23 11.63 21.81 -8.46
C GLN A 23 10.99 21.02 -7.34
N THR A 24 10.20 20.00 -7.68
CA THR A 24 9.65 19.04 -6.72
C THR A 24 10.78 18.30 -5.99
N PRO A 25 10.59 17.89 -4.73
CA PRO A 25 11.62 17.17 -3.99
C PRO A 25 11.85 15.73 -4.50
N PHE A 26 10.96 15.22 -5.35
CA PHE A 26 11.00 13.89 -5.96
C PHE A 26 10.86 14.00 -7.48
N ASN A 27 11.06 12.89 -8.20
CA ASN A 27 11.06 12.87 -9.66
C ASN A 27 10.06 11.88 -10.26
N ARG A 28 10.04 10.62 -9.81
CA ARG A 28 9.28 9.54 -10.45
C ARG A 28 8.83 8.47 -9.47
N GLY A 29 7.66 7.91 -9.72
CA GLY A 29 7.13 6.87 -8.87
C GLY A 29 5.87 6.21 -9.38
N VAL A 30 5.15 5.60 -8.45
CA VAL A 30 3.95 4.82 -8.71
C VAL A 30 2.85 5.16 -7.71
N ASN A 31 1.59 4.90 -8.09
CA ASN A 31 0.47 4.85 -7.15
C ASN A 31 0.36 3.43 -6.59
N LEU A 32 0.17 3.30 -5.27
CA LEU A 32 -0.10 2.04 -4.57
C LEU A 32 -1.59 1.94 -4.28
N THR A 33 -2.33 1.40 -5.24
CA THR A 33 -3.80 1.41 -5.28
C THR A 33 -4.44 0.25 -4.52
N GLU A 34 -5.74 0.39 -4.23
CA GLU A 34 -6.58 -0.64 -3.60
C GLU A 34 -6.07 -1.18 -2.26
N TRP A 35 -5.26 -0.43 -1.55
CA TRP A 35 -4.77 -0.78 -0.22
C TRP A 35 -5.57 -0.06 0.88
N PHE A 36 -5.49 1.26 0.90
CA PHE A 36 -6.27 2.10 1.83
C PHE A 36 -7.55 2.67 1.18
N GLN A 37 -7.93 2.18 0.00
CA GLN A 37 -9.14 2.59 -0.73
C GLN A 37 -10.35 1.72 -0.35
N THR A 38 -10.55 1.48 0.93
CA THR A 38 -11.65 0.70 1.49
C THR A 38 -12.75 1.58 2.06
N THR A 39 -13.91 1.00 2.41
CA THR A 39 -15.05 1.73 2.99
C THR A 39 -15.06 1.71 4.52
N SER A 40 -14.06 1.14 5.15
CA SER A 40 -13.76 1.27 6.58
C SER A 40 -12.34 0.80 6.87
N THR A 41 -11.78 1.22 8.00
CA THR A 41 -10.48 0.79 8.49
C THR A 41 -10.40 -0.74 8.65
N HIS A 42 -11.46 -1.37 9.14
CA HIS A 42 -11.53 -2.83 9.36
C HIS A 42 -11.56 -3.67 8.07
N GLN A 43 -11.69 -3.03 6.89
CA GLN A 43 -11.60 -3.69 5.59
C GLN A 43 -10.21 -3.54 4.93
N ILE A 44 -9.30 -2.81 5.54
CA ILE A 44 -7.93 -2.68 5.02
C ILE A 44 -7.23 -4.02 5.17
N GLN A 45 -6.93 -4.69 4.07
CA GLN A 45 -5.98 -5.81 4.12
C GLN A 45 -4.58 -5.23 4.22
N PHE A 46 -4.09 -5.05 5.44
CA PHE A 46 -2.82 -4.34 5.65
C PHE A 46 -1.64 -5.01 4.94
N THR A 47 -1.60 -6.33 4.91
CA THR A 47 -0.53 -7.14 4.29
C THR A 47 -0.62 -7.26 2.76
N LYS A 48 -1.57 -6.57 2.11
CA LYS A 48 -1.64 -6.50 0.64
C LYS A 48 -0.33 -5.97 0.04
N TYR A 49 0.27 -4.97 0.69
CA TYR A 49 1.63 -4.50 0.41
C TYR A 49 2.48 -4.57 1.68
N THR A 50 3.75 -4.79 1.49
CA THR A 50 4.73 -4.97 2.56
C THR A 50 5.93 -4.04 2.37
N LYS A 51 6.83 -4.01 3.34
CA LYS A 51 8.11 -3.29 3.18
C LYS A 51 8.87 -3.76 1.95
N LYS A 52 8.70 -5.05 1.56
CA LYS A 52 9.33 -5.61 0.36
C LYS A 52 8.85 -4.93 -0.92
N ASP A 53 7.58 -4.56 -1.01
CA ASP A 53 7.05 -3.83 -2.16
C ASP A 53 7.65 -2.42 -2.26
N PHE A 54 7.82 -1.73 -1.12
CA PHE A 54 8.52 -0.45 -1.06
C PHE A 54 9.98 -0.58 -1.50
N GLU A 55 10.70 -1.62 -1.06
CA GLU A 55 12.05 -1.96 -1.52
C GLU A 55 12.09 -2.25 -3.02
N ASN A 56 11.13 -3.02 -3.53
CA ASN A 56 11.00 -3.35 -4.93
C ASN A 56 10.77 -2.08 -5.77
N ILE A 57 9.83 -1.22 -5.38
CA ILE A 57 9.56 0.07 -6.03
C ILE A 57 10.81 0.95 -6.05
N LYS A 58 11.52 1.05 -4.91
CA LYS A 58 12.79 1.78 -4.85
C LYS A 58 13.85 1.19 -5.78
N SER A 59 13.94 -0.13 -5.88
CA SER A 59 14.90 -0.82 -6.74
C SER A 59 14.66 -0.56 -8.24
N LEU A 60 13.42 -0.25 -8.62
CA LEU A 60 13.07 0.21 -9.96
C LEU A 60 13.57 1.62 -10.26
N GLY A 61 14.09 2.34 -9.27
CA GLY A 61 14.57 3.73 -9.41
C GLY A 61 13.47 4.77 -9.17
N CYS A 62 12.37 4.38 -8.54
CA CYS A 62 11.37 5.30 -8.01
C CYS A 62 11.88 5.97 -6.74
N ASP A 63 11.52 7.25 -6.55
CA ASP A 63 11.86 8.03 -5.36
C ASP A 63 10.60 8.54 -4.63
N VAL A 64 9.41 8.26 -5.16
CA VAL A 64 8.12 8.62 -4.57
C VAL A 64 7.09 7.50 -4.75
N ILE A 65 6.24 7.34 -3.74
CA ILE A 65 5.00 6.55 -3.78
C ILE A 65 3.84 7.51 -3.50
N ARG A 66 2.80 7.48 -4.32
CA ARG A 66 1.52 8.09 -4.01
C ARG A 66 0.61 7.01 -3.44
N LEU A 67 0.06 7.25 -2.27
CA LEU A 67 -0.79 6.32 -1.53
C LEU A 67 -2.22 6.85 -1.49
N PRO A 68 -3.11 6.33 -2.36
CA PRO A 68 -4.53 6.64 -2.33
C PRO A 68 -5.21 6.10 -1.08
N ILE A 69 -5.92 6.97 -0.35
CA ILE A 69 -6.60 6.67 0.91
C ILE A 69 -8.03 7.18 0.85
N ASN A 70 -9.01 6.33 1.06
CA ASN A 70 -10.40 6.75 1.23
C ASN A 70 -10.61 7.38 2.61
N LEU A 71 -9.96 8.51 2.84
CA LEU A 71 -9.76 9.10 4.16
C LEU A 71 -11.06 9.45 4.89
N PHE A 72 -12.13 9.77 4.16
CA PHE A 72 -13.46 10.01 4.74
C PHE A 72 -14.01 8.75 5.45
N TYR A 73 -13.79 7.58 4.86
CA TYR A 73 -14.24 6.31 5.43
C TYR A 73 -13.37 5.80 6.58
N MET A 74 -12.24 6.43 6.82
CA MET A 74 -11.37 6.13 7.97
C MET A 74 -11.80 6.90 9.22
N THR A 75 -13.00 7.51 9.22
CA THR A 75 -13.54 8.32 10.32
C THR A 75 -14.85 7.76 10.85
N ASP A 76 -15.21 8.16 12.08
CA ASP A 76 -16.51 7.87 12.69
C ASP A 76 -17.67 8.73 12.12
N GLY A 77 -17.37 9.62 11.15
CA GLY A 77 -18.34 10.52 10.55
C GLY A 77 -18.70 11.73 11.42
N THR A 78 -19.93 12.24 11.25
CA THR A 78 -20.41 13.44 11.95
C THR A 78 -20.57 13.21 13.45
N PRO A 79 -20.35 14.26 14.29
CA PRO A 79 -20.00 15.63 13.93
C PRO A 79 -18.48 15.87 13.77
N ASP A 80 -17.63 15.03 14.34
CA ASP A 80 -16.23 15.34 14.57
C ASP A 80 -15.28 14.72 13.53
N TYR A 81 -15.75 13.73 12.79
CA TYR A 81 -14.95 12.99 11.80
C TYR A 81 -13.63 12.50 12.42
N THR A 82 -13.74 11.90 13.62
CA THR A 82 -12.58 11.36 14.34
C THR A 82 -12.00 10.20 13.56
N ILE A 83 -10.71 10.27 13.27
CA ILE A 83 -10.01 9.21 12.54
C ILE A 83 -9.82 8.01 13.47
N ASP A 84 -10.12 6.82 12.96
CA ASP A 84 -9.97 5.57 13.67
C ASP A 84 -8.49 5.33 14.08
N PRO A 85 -8.19 5.05 15.35
CA PRO A 85 -6.82 4.75 15.79
C PRO A 85 -6.17 3.57 15.06
N LEU A 86 -6.93 2.55 14.66
CA LEU A 86 -6.42 1.41 13.88
C LEU A 86 -5.89 1.86 12.51
N PHE A 87 -6.54 2.85 11.88
CA PHE A 87 -6.04 3.43 10.63
C PHE A 87 -4.64 4.05 10.80
N PHE A 88 -4.43 4.78 11.90
CA PHE A 88 -3.11 5.34 12.18
C PHE A 88 -2.08 4.25 12.45
N ASP A 89 -2.43 3.17 13.15
CA ASP A 89 -1.53 2.03 13.37
C ASP A 89 -1.00 1.48 12.01
N PHE A 90 -1.87 1.36 11.02
CA PHE A 90 -1.49 0.91 9.67
C PHE A 90 -0.68 1.95 8.90
N LEU A 91 -1.15 3.19 8.91
CA LEU A 91 -0.50 4.24 8.14
C LEU A 91 0.89 4.60 8.68
N ASP A 92 1.07 4.59 10.01
CA ASP A 92 2.37 4.77 10.66
C ASP A 92 3.40 3.75 10.20
N GLN A 93 2.97 2.52 9.95
CA GLN A 93 3.84 1.47 9.46
C GLN A 93 4.30 1.75 8.01
N ALA A 94 3.36 2.12 7.13
CA ALA A 94 3.68 2.48 5.75
C ALA A 94 4.60 3.72 5.70
N VAL A 95 4.32 4.72 6.52
CA VAL A 95 5.15 5.92 6.71
C VAL A 95 6.57 5.53 7.17
N THR A 96 6.68 4.63 8.14
CA THR A 96 7.97 4.17 8.65
C THR A 96 8.78 3.45 7.56
N TRP A 97 8.15 2.61 6.74
CA TRP A 97 8.83 1.96 5.62
C TRP A 97 9.35 2.96 4.59
N ALA A 98 8.54 3.98 4.26
CA ALA A 98 8.95 5.02 3.34
C ALA A 98 10.15 5.82 3.88
N GLU A 99 10.11 6.22 5.15
CA GLU A 99 11.20 6.95 5.79
C GLU A 99 12.50 6.12 5.90
N ASP A 100 12.41 4.85 6.32
CA ASP A 100 13.54 3.93 6.38
C ASP A 100 14.24 3.80 5.02
N LEU A 101 13.45 3.79 3.97
CA LEU A 101 13.91 3.65 2.59
C LEU A 101 14.23 4.99 1.93
N GLN A 102 14.01 6.13 2.60
CA GLN A 102 14.16 7.46 1.99
C GLN A 102 13.35 7.60 0.68
N LEU A 103 12.13 7.13 0.70
CA LEU A 103 11.12 7.32 -0.33
C LEU A 103 10.16 8.43 0.10
N TYR A 104 9.86 9.34 -0.81
CA TYR A 104 8.75 10.26 -0.57
C TYR A 104 7.44 9.48 -0.57
N LEU A 105 6.53 9.83 0.35
CA LEU A 105 5.21 9.23 0.45
C LEU A 105 4.16 10.33 0.45
N ILE A 106 3.35 10.37 -0.60
CA ILE A 106 2.23 11.29 -0.73
C ILE A 106 0.99 10.60 -0.14
N LEU A 107 0.50 11.10 0.98
CA LEU A 107 -0.76 10.68 1.58
C LEU A 107 -1.89 11.40 0.84
N ASP A 108 -2.51 10.71 -0.10
CA ASP A 108 -3.56 11.26 -0.95
C ASP A 108 -4.94 10.94 -0.39
N ASN A 109 -5.73 11.96 -0.11
CA ASN A 109 -7.13 11.79 0.22
C ASN A 109 -7.93 11.42 -1.04
N HIS A 110 -8.07 10.13 -1.28
CA HIS A 110 -8.75 9.55 -2.44
C HIS A 110 -10.23 9.23 -2.17
N SER A 111 -10.86 9.95 -1.25
CA SER A 111 -12.28 9.76 -0.94
C SER A 111 -13.12 10.01 -2.18
N GLY A 112 -13.88 8.98 -2.59
CA GLY A 112 -14.53 8.95 -3.90
C GLY A 112 -15.53 10.10 -4.18
N ASP A 113 -15.77 10.32 -5.45
CA ASP A 113 -16.49 11.42 -6.06
C ASP A 113 -17.86 11.75 -5.44
N GLU A 114 -18.63 10.71 -5.09
CA GLU A 114 -20.01 10.89 -4.66
C GLU A 114 -20.13 11.40 -3.23
N ILE A 115 -19.16 11.06 -2.38
CA ILE A 115 -19.23 11.37 -0.96
C ILE A 115 -18.51 12.67 -0.65
N ALA A 116 -17.39 12.92 -1.31
CA ALA A 116 -16.54 14.04 -0.96
C ALA A 116 -16.90 15.31 -1.73
N SER A 117 -16.69 15.36 -3.04
CA SER A 117 -16.77 16.61 -3.79
C SER A 117 -18.16 17.24 -3.83
N ARG A 118 -19.21 16.42 -3.73
CA ARG A 118 -20.61 16.87 -3.74
C ARG A 118 -21.23 16.98 -2.36
N ASN A 119 -20.48 16.67 -1.32
CA ASN A 119 -20.96 16.76 0.05
C ASN A 119 -21.05 18.26 0.44
N PRO A 120 -22.21 18.75 0.92
CA PRO A 120 -22.35 20.15 1.35
C PRO A 120 -21.44 20.49 2.54
N ASN A 121 -20.95 19.51 3.27
CA ASN A 121 -20.03 19.67 4.40
C ASN A 121 -18.55 19.46 4.02
N LEU A 122 -18.21 19.38 2.72
CA LEU A 122 -16.84 19.08 2.24
C LEU A 122 -15.77 19.93 2.93
N GLU A 123 -16.00 21.23 3.07
CA GLU A 123 -15.07 22.12 3.76
C GLU A 123 -14.83 21.71 5.22
N THR A 124 -15.90 21.38 5.95
CA THR A 124 -15.81 20.93 7.34
C THR A 124 -15.09 19.60 7.45
N ILE A 125 -15.40 18.67 6.57
CA ILE A 125 -14.76 17.35 6.51
C ILE A 125 -13.26 17.51 6.31
N LEU A 126 -12.85 18.20 5.24
CA LEU A 126 -11.45 18.37 4.90
C LEU A 126 -10.65 19.10 5.98
N THR A 127 -11.23 20.15 6.58
CA THR A 127 -10.53 20.88 7.64
C THR A 127 -10.34 20.06 8.90
N LYS A 128 -11.35 19.27 9.31
CA LYS A 128 -11.26 18.40 10.49
C LYS A 128 -10.31 17.24 10.27
N VAL A 129 -10.44 16.56 9.14
CA VAL A 129 -9.62 15.36 8.84
C VAL A 129 -8.16 15.76 8.66
N TRP A 130 -7.87 16.79 7.85
CA TRP A 130 -6.49 17.22 7.64
C TRP A 130 -5.83 17.85 8.87
N SER A 131 -6.63 18.45 9.78
CA SER A 131 -6.09 18.88 11.07
C SER A 131 -5.60 17.68 11.90
N GLN A 132 -6.35 16.58 11.94
CA GLN A 132 -5.95 15.36 12.66
C GLN A 132 -4.73 14.71 12.02
N MET A 133 -4.74 14.54 10.68
CA MET A 133 -3.59 14.01 9.95
C MET A 133 -2.33 14.84 10.19
N ALA A 134 -2.44 16.16 10.09
CA ALA A 134 -1.31 17.05 10.31
C ALA A 134 -0.80 17.00 11.77
N ILE A 135 -1.68 16.96 12.77
CA ILE A 135 -1.29 16.79 14.17
C ILE A 135 -0.53 15.47 14.38
N HIS A 136 -1.01 14.38 13.78
CA HIS A 136 -0.41 13.06 13.94
C HIS A 136 0.98 12.99 13.31
N PHE A 137 1.15 13.54 12.10
CA PHE A 137 2.39 13.41 11.34
C PHE A 137 3.37 14.58 11.46
N LYS A 138 3.05 15.70 12.13
CA LYS A 138 3.88 16.92 12.18
C LYS A 138 5.34 16.68 12.59
N ASP A 139 5.60 15.66 13.40
CA ASP A 139 6.94 15.33 13.90
C ASP A 139 7.69 14.33 13.02
N ARG A 140 7.02 13.74 12.01
CA ARG A 140 7.63 12.83 11.02
C ARG A 140 8.53 13.59 10.04
N SER A 141 9.26 12.90 9.21
CA SER A 141 10.20 13.50 8.27
C SER A 141 9.52 14.23 7.12
N THR A 142 10.26 15.10 6.41
CA THR A 142 9.79 15.78 5.19
C THR A 142 9.65 14.86 3.97
N TYR A 143 9.90 13.57 4.12
CA TYR A 143 9.53 12.58 3.10
C TYR A 143 8.02 12.41 2.96
N ILE A 144 7.23 12.84 3.96
CA ILE A 144 5.77 12.75 3.92
C ILE A 144 5.17 14.03 3.33
N LEU A 145 4.24 13.87 2.40
CA LEU A 145 3.48 14.95 1.78
C LEU A 145 1.98 14.72 1.98
N PHE A 146 1.20 15.79 2.02
CA PHE A 146 -0.26 15.76 2.19
C PHE A 146 -0.95 16.20 0.90
N GLU A 147 -1.66 15.32 0.22
CA GLU A 147 -2.48 15.67 -0.95
C GLU A 147 -3.93 15.87 -0.52
N ILE A 148 -4.41 17.11 -0.62
CA ILE A 148 -5.68 17.54 0.01
C ILE A 148 -6.85 16.69 -0.46
N MET A 149 -6.95 16.44 -1.78
CA MET A 149 -7.99 15.59 -2.34
C MET A 149 -7.69 15.19 -3.78
N ASN A 150 -7.88 13.92 -4.07
CA ASN A 150 -7.90 13.36 -5.40
C ASN A 150 -9.12 13.84 -6.20
N GLU A 151 -8.91 14.27 -7.43
CA GLU A 151 -9.92 14.49 -8.47
C GLU A 151 -11.24 15.17 -8.01
N PRO A 152 -11.17 16.29 -7.30
CA PRO A 152 -12.39 16.99 -6.92
C PRO A 152 -13.22 17.36 -8.17
N ASN A 153 -14.52 17.10 -8.14
CA ASN A 153 -15.41 17.36 -9.27
C ASN A 153 -16.79 17.84 -8.82
N GLY A 154 -17.63 18.28 -9.76
CA GLY A 154 -18.96 18.82 -9.45
C GLY A 154 -18.95 20.22 -8.82
N LEU A 155 -17.78 20.83 -8.65
CA LEU A 155 -17.56 22.21 -8.19
C LEU A 155 -16.72 22.95 -9.23
N THR A 156 -16.89 24.26 -9.34
CA THR A 156 -15.95 25.08 -10.13
C THR A 156 -14.60 25.12 -9.44
N THR A 157 -13.52 25.24 -10.21
CA THR A 157 -12.16 25.33 -9.65
C THR A 157 -11.98 26.54 -8.72
N GLN A 158 -12.73 27.62 -8.91
CA GLN A 158 -12.71 28.77 -8.01
C GLN A 158 -13.35 28.44 -6.64
N VAL A 159 -14.50 27.76 -6.61
CA VAL A 159 -15.16 27.32 -5.37
C VAL A 159 -14.28 26.31 -4.66
N TRP A 160 -13.81 25.29 -5.39
CA TRP A 160 -12.88 24.29 -4.88
C TRP A 160 -11.62 24.92 -4.30
N GLY A 161 -11.01 25.88 -5.02
CA GLY A 161 -9.81 26.58 -4.56
C GLY A 161 -9.98 27.30 -3.23
N GLY A 162 -11.18 27.83 -2.95
CA GLY A 162 -11.53 28.42 -1.65
C GLY A 162 -11.59 27.38 -0.52
N ILE A 163 -12.19 26.21 -0.79
CA ILE A 163 -12.25 25.08 0.15
C ILE A 163 -10.84 24.54 0.42
N GLN A 164 -10.07 24.33 -0.65
CA GLN A 164 -8.69 23.86 -0.56
C GLN A 164 -7.81 24.81 0.28
N GLN A 165 -7.98 26.13 0.13
CA GLN A 165 -7.27 27.12 0.96
C GLN A 165 -7.57 26.95 2.46
N LYS A 166 -8.80 26.58 2.82
CA LYS A 166 -9.17 26.36 4.23
C LYS A 166 -8.53 25.08 4.77
N ALA A 167 -8.44 24.03 3.96
CA ALA A 167 -7.70 22.81 4.32
C ALA A 167 -6.20 23.10 4.49
N ILE A 168 -5.58 23.87 3.58
CA ILE A 168 -4.20 24.34 3.73
C ILE A 168 -4.04 25.08 5.06
N THR A 169 -4.94 25.99 5.39
CA THR A 169 -4.89 26.76 6.64
C THR A 169 -5.01 25.84 7.86
N ALA A 170 -5.90 24.84 7.82
CA ALA A 170 -6.05 23.88 8.91
C ALA A 170 -4.77 23.08 9.16
N ILE A 171 -4.11 22.63 8.10
CA ILE A 171 -2.80 21.96 8.18
C ILE A 171 -1.77 22.93 8.79
N ARG A 172 -1.62 24.14 8.25
CA ARG A 172 -0.59 25.10 8.65
C ARG A 172 -0.72 25.63 10.07
N ASN A 173 -1.91 25.56 10.66
CA ASN A 173 -2.11 25.89 12.07
C ASN A 173 -1.35 24.93 13.02
N VAL A 174 -0.97 23.74 12.56
CA VAL A 174 -0.32 22.71 13.38
C VAL A 174 0.96 22.16 12.79
N ASP A 175 1.14 22.29 11.47
CA ASP A 175 2.30 21.78 10.72
C ASP A 175 2.75 22.78 9.65
N THR A 176 3.91 23.36 9.87
CA THR A 176 4.53 24.32 8.92
C THR A 176 5.61 23.68 8.05
N LYS A 177 5.88 22.37 8.22
CA LYS A 177 7.03 21.69 7.66
C LYS A 177 6.70 20.88 6.41
N HIS A 178 5.62 20.08 6.44
CA HIS A 178 5.32 19.17 5.34
C HIS A 178 4.84 19.91 4.09
N THR A 179 5.25 19.41 2.94
CA THR A 179 4.77 19.89 1.64
C THR A 179 3.32 19.47 1.43
N ILE A 180 2.51 20.36 0.91
CA ILE A 180 1.11 20.09 0.57
C ILE A 180 0.97 20.00 -0.95
N VAL A 181 0.29 18.97 -1.43
CA VAL A 181 -0.07 18.78 -2.83
C VAL A 181 -1.47 19.32 -3.06
N VAL A 182 -1.61 20.17 -4.08
CA VAL A 182 -2.85 20.88 -4.41
C VAL A 182 -3.15 20.74 -5.90
N GLY A 183 -4.42 20.53 -6.24
CA GLY A 183 -4.84 20.37 -7.62
C GLY A 183 -6.13 21.11 -7.94
N PRO A 184 -6.47 21.30 -9.24
CA PRO A 184 -7.73 21.90 -9.65
C PRO A 184 -8.91 20.94 -9.49
N SER A 185 -10.13 21.44 -9.60
CA SER A 185 -11.32 20.63 -9.79
C SER A 185 -11.36 20.00 -11.18
N ASN A 186 -12.49 19.39 -11.54
CA ASN A 186 -12.69 18.75 -12.82
C ASN A 186 -11.69 17.59 -13.05
N TRP A 187 -11.63 16.68 -12.05
CA TRP A 187 -10.74 15.50 -12.03
C TRP A 187 -9.25 15.84 -12.17
N ASN A 188 -8.79 16.84 -11.42
CA ASN A 188 -7.42 17.35 -11.49
C ASN A 188 -6.99 17.72 -12.92
N SER A 189 -7.91 18.27 -13.71
CA SER A 189 -7.68 18.57 -15.12
C SER A 189 -6.59 19.62 -15.31
N TYR A 190 -5.63 19.31 -16.18
CA TYR A 190 -4.60 20.28 -16.61
C TYR A 190 -5.20 21.54 -17.27
N THR A 191 -6.43 21.47 -17.81
CA THR A 191 -7.12 22.61 -18.42
C THR A 191 -7.55 23.65 -17.39
N ASP A 192 -7.80 23.23 -16.15
CA ASP A 192 -8.36 24.05 -15.07
C ASP A 192 -7.30 24.62 -14.13
N LEU A 193 -6.03 24.28 -14.29
CA LEU A 193 -4.93 24.77 -13.45
C LEU A 193 -4.91 26.30 -13.32
N ASN A 194 -5.11 27.01 -14.43
CA ASN A 194 -5.10 28.47 -14.46
C ASN A 194 -6.28 29.12 -13.69
N LEU A 195 -7.33 28.35 -13.38
CA LEU A 195 -8.50 28.80 -12.62
C LEU A 195 -8.28 28.71 -11.10
N LEU A 196 -7.23 28.04 -10.64
CA LEU A 196 -6.86 28.00 -9.23
C LEU A 196 -6.49 29.39 -8.72
N PRO A 197 -6.84 29.76 -7.47
CA PRO A 197 -6.35 30.99 -6.86
C PRO A 197 -4.82 30.94 -6.69
N VAL A 198 -4.23 32.09 -6.42
CA VAL A 198 -2.84 32.16 -5.98
C VAL A 198 -2.83 31.97 -4.46
N TYR A 199 -2.27 30.87 -4.01
CA TYR A 199 -2.07 30.62 -2.60
C TYR A 199 -0.84 31.36 -2.07
N SER A 200 -0.91 31.85 -0.83
CA SER A 200 0.21 32.51 -0.16
C SER A 200 1.24 31.55 0.40
N ASP A 201 0.88 30.29 0.56
CA ASP A 201 1.77 29.23 1.01
C ASP A 201 2.79 28.91 -0.10
N THR A 202 4.07 28.87 0.24
CA THR A 202 5.18 28.64 -0.70
C THR A 202 5.67 27.21 -0.71
N ASN A 203 5.22 26.36 0.24
CA ASN A 203 5.60 24.96 0.33
C ASN A 203 4.49 24.06 -0.25
N LEU A 204 4.13 24.36 -1.50
CA LEU A 204 3.11 23.64 -2.27
C LEU A 204 3.73 22.98 -3.50
N VAL A 205 3.16 21.83 -3.87
CA VAL A 205 3.33 21.17 -5.18
C VAL A 205 1.97 21.12 -5.85
N TYR A 206 1.89 21.56 -7.11
CA TYR A 206 0.64 21.54 -7.86
C TYR A 206 0.55 20.24 -8.66
N THR A 207 -0.57 19.53 -8.54
CA THR A 207 -0.82 18.27 -9.27
C THR A 207 -1.83 18.46 -10.41
N PHE A 208 -1.73 17.58 -11.38
CA PHE A 208 -2.73 17.35 -12.42
C PHE A 208 -2.68 15.88 -12.85
N HIS A 209 -3.78 15.38 -13.46
CA HIS A 209 -3.85 14.05 -14.04
C HIS A 209 -3.87 14.11 -15.56
N PHE A 210 -3.38 13.06 -16.23
CA PHE A 210 -3.26 13.03 -17.68
C PHE A 210 -3.58 11.67 -18.27
N TYR A 211 -4.71 11.58 -18.94
CA TYR A 211 -5.19 10.34 -19.58
C TYR A 211 -5.61 10.53 -21.06
N ASP A 212 -5.06 11.57 -21.73
CA ASP A 212 -5.40 11.80 -23.14
C ASP A 212 -4.50 11.03 -24.11
N PRO A 213 -5.09 10.49 -25.20
CA PRO A 213 -6.51 10.49 -25.56
C PRO A 213 -7.31 9.46 -24.78
N PHE A 214 -8.41 9.87 -24.13
CA PHE A 214 -9.16 9.04 -23.19
C PHE A 214 -9.68 7.72 -23.80
N VAL A 215 -10.13 7.73 -25.06
CA VAL A 215 -10.58 6.51 -25.76
C VAL A 215 -9.43 5.50 -25.99
N PHE A 216 -8.20 5.93 -25.98
CA PHE A 216 -7.03 5.05 -26.00
C PHE A 216 -6.68 4.53 -24.61
N THR A 217 -6.60 5.44 -23.65
CA THR A 217 -6.11 5.12 -22.31
C THR A 217 -7.09 4.30 -21.49
N HIS A 218 -8.40 4.39 -21.79
CA HIS A 218 -9.47 3.71 -21.05
C HIS A 218 -10.24 2.67 -21.88
N GLN A 219 -9.72 2.26 -23.05
CA GLN A 219 -10.35 1.18 -23.81
C GLN A 219 -10.43 -0.10 -22.97
N GLY A 220 -11.62 -0.71 -22.92
CA GLY A 220 -11.92 -1.86 -22.07
C GLY A 220 -12.39 -1.52 -20.64
N ALA A 221 -12.34 -0.25 -20.24
CA ALA A 221 -12.79 0.18 -18.92
C ALA A 221 -14.32 0.15 -18.80
N THR A 222 -14.81 -0.32 -17.66
CA THR A 222 -16.27 -0.43 -17.42
C THR A 222 -16.82 0.67 -16.51
N TRP A 223 -15.97 1.40 -15.80
CA TRP A 223 -16.36 2.48 -14.87
C TRP A 223 -16.63 3.84 -15.51
N PRO A 224 -16.14 4.21 -16.73
CA PRO A 224 -16.57 5.44 -17.38
C PRO A 224 -18.05 5.40 -17.76
N VAL A 225 -18.64 6.56 -17.94
CA VAL A 225 -20.02 6.69 -18.45
C VAL A 225 -19.99 7.35 -19.83
N PRO A 226 -20.38 6.62 -20.91
CA PRO A 226 -20.78 5.21 -20.93
C PRO A 226 -19.61 4.27 -20.65
N SER A 227 -19.91 3.03 -20.24
CA SER A 227 -18.90 1.96 -20.15
C SER A 227 -18.21 1.77 -21.51
N MET A 228 -16.89 1.72 -21.51
CA MET A 228 -16.08 1.44 -22.70
C MET A 228 -15.56 -0.01 -22.75
N GLY A 229 -16.23 -0.92 -22.02
CA GLY A 229 -15.84 -2.34 -21.95
C GLY A 229 -15.77 -3.05 -23.32
N SER A 230 -16.60 -2.65 -24.27
CA SER A 230 -16.61 -3.16 -25.65
C SER A 230 -15.52 -2.54 -26.56
N LEU A 231 -14.92 -1.40 -26.17
CA LEU A 231 -13.90 -0.73 -26.97
C LEU A 231 -12.55 -1.43 -26.83
N ALA A 232 -11.93 -1.78 -27.97
CA ALA A 232 -10.66 -2.49 -27.99
C ALA A 232 -9.81 -2.12 -29.20
N ASN A 233 -8.49 -2.31 -29.06
CA ASN A 233 -7.52 -2.17 -30.15
C ASN A 233 -7.48 -0.77 -30.79
N VAL A 234 -7.81 0.29 -30.05
CA VAL A 234 -7.54 1.67 -30.49
C VAL A 234 -6.01 1.85 -30.49
N PRO A 235 -5.41 2.16 -31.64
CA PRO A 235 -3.93 2.23 -31.73
C PRO A 235 -3.40 3.57 -31.22
N PHE A 236 -2.14 3.57 -30.73
CA PHE A 236 -1.41 4.82 -30.52
C PHE A 236 0.02 4.73 -31.05
N PRO A 237 0.48 5.64 -31.94
CA PRO A 237 -0.28 6.75 -32.53
C PRO A 237 -1.43 6.28 -33.44
N TYR A 238 -2.34 7.20 -33.81
CA TYR A 238 -3.39 6.92 -34.79
C TYR A 238 -2.83 6.20 -36.01
N ASN A 239 -3.52 5.12 -36.41
CA ASN A 239 -3.19 4.36 -37.60
C ASN A 239 -4.51 3.95 -38.29
N ALA A 240 -4.78 4.53 -39.46
CA ALA A 240 -6.02 4.29 -40.20
C ALA A 240 -6.23 2.81 -40.59
N ALA A 241 -5.14 2.04 -40.77
CA ALA A 241 -5.22 0.62 -41.15
C ALA A 241 -5.65 -0.31 -40.01
N THR A 242 -5.44 0.10 -38.76
CA THR A 242 -5.72 -0.70 -37.54
C THR A 242 -6.79 -0.08 -36.65
N MET A 243 -7.34 1.08 -37.03
CA MET A 243 -8.37 1.75 -36.24
C MET A 243 -9.65 0.90 -36.19
N PRO A 244 -10.18 0.56 -35.00
CA PRO A 244 -11.37 -0.24 -34.86
C PRO A 244 -12.62 0.53 -35.30
N ALA A 245 -13.66 -0.19 -35.72
CA ALA A 245 -15.00 0.39 -35.85
C ALA A 245 -15.55 0.77 -34.48
N VAL A 246 -16.43 1.77 -34.43
CA VAL A 246 -17.15 2.11 -33.21
C VAL A 246 -18.04 0.94 -32.80
N PRO A 247 -17.91 0.41 -31.55
CA PRO A 247 -18.83 -0.62 -31.05
C PRO A 247 -20.30 -0.17 -31.11
N ALA A 248 -21.21 -1.09 -31.38
CA ALA A 248 -22.63 -0.77 -31.59
C ALA A 248 -23.29 -0.11 -30.35
N ASP A 249 -22.92 -0.53 -29.16
CA ASP A 249 -23.36 0.02 -27.86
C ASP A 249 -22.84 1.44 -27.59
N LEU A 250 -21.77 1.85 -28.27
CA LEU A 250 -21.14 3.17 -28.14
C LEU A 250 -21.52 4.14 -29.30
N ALA A 251 -22.22 3.67 -30.31
CA ALA A 251 -22.47 4.43 -31.54
C ALA A 251 -23.20 5.79 -31.35
N ASN A 252 -24.03 5.90 -30.31
CA ASN A 252 -24.79 7.12 -30.01
C ASN A 252 -24.25 7.86 -28.75
N THR A 253 -22.99 7.70 -28.47
CA THR A 253 -22.35 8.32 -27.29
C THR A 253 -21.23 9.27 -27.70
N TRP A 254 -20.68 10.02 -26.74
CA TRP A 254 -19.52 10.86 -26.98
C TRP A 254 -18.29 10.07 -27.47
N VAL A 255 -18.21 8.78 -27.16
CA VAL A 255 -17.11 7.90 -27.58
C VAL A 255 -17.06 7.78 -29.10
N ALA A 256 -18.21 7.67 -29.77
CA ALA A 256 -18.26 7.64 -31.24
C ALA A 256 -17.65 8.91 -31.87
N GLY A 257 -17.97 10.06 -31.31
CA GLY A 257 -17.36 11.34 -31.74
C GLY A 257 -15.85 11.37 -31.51
N ALA A 258 -15.39 10.89 -30.36
CA ALA A 258 -13.96 10.81 -30.01
C ALA A 258 -13.21 9.85 -30.97
N ILE A 259 -13.74 8.69 -31.28
CA ILE A 259 -13.18 7.76 -32.28
C ILE A 259 -13.09 8.39 -33.65
N THR A 260 -14.15 9.10 -34.09
CA THR A 260 -14.17 9.80 -35.39
C THR A 260 -13.09 10.90 -35.45
N ASN A 261 -12.88 11.64 -34.34
CA ASN A 261 -11.87 12.71 -34.28
C ASN A 261 -10.46 12.18 -33.93
N TYR A 262 -10.32 10.89 -33.70
CA TYR A 262 -9.07 10.31 -33.17
C TYR A 262 -7.86 10.51 -34.10
N ILE A 263 -8.08 10.70 -35.42
CA ILE A 263 -7.04 11.08 -36.37
C ILE A 263 -6.30 12.37 -35.95
N ASN A 264 -6.98 13.28 -35.25
CA ASN A 264 -6.41 14.52 -34.75
C ASN A 264 -5.85 14.34 -33.33
N ASP A 265 -6.55 13.58 -32.49
CA ASP A 265 -6.26 13.47 -31.05
C ASP A 265 -5.25 12.35 -30.76
N GLY A 266 -5.24 11.26 -31.53
CA GLY A 266 -4.36 10.11 -31.35
C GLY A 266 -2.92 10.34 -31.84
N THR A 267 -2.36 11.53 -31.66
CA THR A 267 -1.02 11.88 -32.14
C THR A 267 -0.10 12.33 -31.02
N VAL A 268 1.19 12.03 -31.15
CA VAL A 268 2.22 12.50 -30.19
C VAL A 268 2.24 14.04 -30.07
N THR A 269 2.02 14.73 -31.20
CA THR A 269 1.97 16.20 -31.24
C THR A 269 0.82 16.73 -30.39
N LYS A 270 -0.37 16.13 -30.52
CA LYS A 270 -1.55 16.52 -29.74
C LYS A 270 -1.32 16.27 -28.26
N VAL A 271 -0.87 15.08 -27.87
CA VAL A 271 -0.55 14.73 -26.48
C VAL A 271 0.40 15.76 -25.87
N LYS A 272 1.51 16.10 -26.55
CA LYS A 272 2.45 17.11 -26.07
C LYS A 272 1.82 18.51 -25.97
N SER A 273 0.97 18.89 -26.93
CA SER A 273 0.29 20.19 -26.89
C SER A 273 -0.68 20.35 -25.71
N LEU A 274 -1.29 19.24 -25.28
CA LEU A 274 -2.15 19.22 -24.09
C LEU A 274 -1.31 19.37 -22.82
N LEU A 275 -0.20 18.65 -22.71
CA LEU A 275 0.76 18.79 -21.60
C LEU A 275 1.37 20.19 -21.51
N ASP A 276 1.52 20.91 -22.65
CA ASP A 276 2.00 22.29 -22.67
C ASP A 276 1.11 23.26 -21.84
N MET A 277 -0.15 22.93 -21.60
CA MET A 277 -1.03 23.73 -20.73
C MET A 277 -0.54 23.70 -19.27
N ALA A 278 -0.15 22.52 -18.77
CA ALA A 278 0.46 22.39 -17.45
C ALA A 278 1.86 23.04 -17.40
N VAL A 279 2.65 22.92 -18.46
CA VAL A 279 3.97 23.57 -18.59
C VAL A 279 3.83 25.09 -18.54
N ALA A 280 2.84 25.65 -19.24
CA ALA A 280 2.54 27.09 -19.25
C ALA A 280 2.17 27.58 -17.85
N PHE A 281 1.31 26.86 -17.14
CA PHE A 281 0.95 27.17 -15.75
C PHE A 281 2.18 27.16 -14.83
N LYS A 282 2.98 26.06 -14.87
CA LYS A 282 4.24 25.95 -14.12
C LYS A 282 5.15 27.16 -14.34
N THR A 283 5.35 27.52 -15.61
CA THR A 283 6.25 28.60 -15.98
C THR A 283 5.72 29.97 -15.55
N THR A 284 4.42 30.24 -15.80
CA THR A 284 3.80 31.52 -15.51
C THR A 284 3.74 31.81 -14.02
N ARG A 285 3.42 30.78 -13.20
CA ARG A 285 3.35 30.90 -11.75
C ARG A 285 4.65 30.62 -11.02
N ASN A 286 5.66 30.11 -11.71
CA ASN A 286 6.95 29.66 -11.14
C ASN A 286 6.73 28.72 -9.94
N VAL A 287 6.00 27.63 -10.15
CA VAL A 287 5.60 26.68 -9.09
C VAL A 287 6.14 25.28 -9.37
N ASN A 288 6.20 24.45 -8.32
CA ASN A 288 6.48 23.02 -8.45
C ASN A 288 5.29 22.31 -9.06
N MET A 289 5.54 21.43 -10.03
CA MET A 289 4.51 20.68 -10.75
C MET A 289 4.75 19.18 -10.68
N TYR A 290 3.67 18.45 -10.60
CA TYR A 290 3.65 17.01 -10.48
C TYR A 290 2.46 16.43 -11.26
N CYS A 291 2.69 15.41 -12.10
CA CYS A 291 1.63 14.63 -12.73
C CYS A 291 1.29 13.45 -11.80
N GLY A 292 0.22 13.58 -11.01
CA GLY A 292 -0.16 12.62 -9.96
C GLY A 292 -0.62 11.29 -10.51
N GLU A 293 -1.25 11.34 -11.69
CA GLU A 293 -1.71 10.14 -12.37
C GLU A 293 -1.55 10.28 -13.88
N TYR A 294 -1.07 9.22 -14.51
CA TYR A 294 -1.15 8.98 -15.94
C TYR A 294 -0.99 7.50 -16.22
N GLY A 295 -1.67 7.00 -17.22
CA GLY A 295 -1.65 5.58 -17.49
C GLY A 295 -2.50 5.14 -18.68
N VAL A 296 -2.35 3.87 -19.05
CA VAL A 296 -3.15 3.19 -20.09
C VAL A 296 -3.62 1.85 -19.56
N TYR A 297 -4.93 1.66 -19.53
CA TYR A 297 -5.57 0.41 -19.11
C TYR A 297 -5.16 -0.75 -20.03
N ASN A 298 -4.69 -1.84 -19.45
CA ASN A 298 -4.06 -2.92 -20.20
C ASN A 298 -5.04 -3.96 -20.77
N LEU A 299 -6.34 -3.90 -20.38
CA LEU A 299 -7.30 -4.95 -20.70
C LEU A 299 -7.48 -5.13 -22.21
N ASN A 300 -7.72 -4.04 -22.94
CA ASN A 300 -8.01 -4.05 -24.37
C ASN A 300 -6.99 -3.26 -25.20
N SER A 301 -5.93 -2.71 -24.58
CA SER A 301 -4.87 -1.99 -25.29
C SER A 301 -3.77 -2.92 -25.79
N ASN A 302 -3.19 -2.60 -26.94
CA ASN A 302 -1.97 -3.28 -27.41
C ASN A 302 -0.77 -2.85 -26.54
N ASN A 303 0.03 -3.81 -26.05
CA ASN A 303 1.15 -3.50 -25.16
C ASN A 303 2.23 -2.63 -25.82
N ASN A 304 2.49 -2.74 -27.12
CA ASN A 304 3.48 -1.91 -27.81
C ASN A 304 3.00 -0.45 -27.89
N ASP A 305 1.71 -0.23 -28.22
CA ASP A 305 1.12 1.11 -28.27
C ASP A 305 1.06 1.74 -26.89
N ARG A 306 0.71 0.93 -25.87
CA ARG A 306 0.73 1.28 -24.46
C ARG A 306 2.12 1.75 -24.04
N THR A 307 3.15 0.96 -24.25
CA THR A 307 4.54 1.30 -23.87
C THR A 307 5.06 2.53 -24.64
N TYR A 308 4.69 2.65 -25.91
CA TYR A 308 5.07 3.83 -26.70
C TYR A 308 4.45 5.12 -26.13
N TRP A 309 3.15 5.10 -25.79
CA TRP A 309 2.48 6.25 -25.20
C TRP A 309 3.13 6.66 -23.86
N TYR A 310 3.37 5.69 -22.97
CA TYR A 310 4.06 5.96 -21.70
C TYR A 310 5.42 6.62 -21.92
N GLY A 311 6.20 6.11 -22.86
CA GLY A 311 7.51 6.66 -23.20
C GLY A 311 7.44 8.11 -23.70
N GLN A 312 6.42 8.45 -24.53
CA GLN A 312 6.23 9.81 -25.03
C GLN A 312 5.82 10.78 -23.92
N VAL A 313 4.86 10.41 -23.07
CA VAL A 313 4.39 11.24 -21.97
C VAL A 313 5.50 11.43 -20.93
N ARG A 314 6.10 10.36 -20.43
CA ARG A 314 7.18 10.41 -19.45
C ARG A 314 8.35 11.29 -19.91
N THR A 315 8.87 11.03 -21.10
CA THR A 315 10.02 11.81 -21.62
C THR A 315 9.68 13.28 -21.73
N TYR A 316 8.44 13.61 -22.11
CA TYR A 316 8.02 14.99 -22.22
C TYR A 316 7.92 15.67 -20.85
N LEU A 317 7.28 15.04 -19.86
CA LEU A 317 7.19 15.55 -18.49
C LEU A 317 8.58 15.82 -17.91
N GLU A 318 9.48 14.84 -17.98
CA GLU A 318 10.87 14.98 -17.49
C GLU A 318 11.62 16.11 -18.18
N SER A 319 11.44 16.27 -19.52
CA SER A 319 12.08 17.37 -20.26
C SER A 319 11.62 18.77 -19.82
N LYS A 320 10.45 18.84 -19.16
CA LYS A 320 9.87 20.08 -18.62
C LYS A 320 10.08 20.21 -17.11
N GLY A 321 10.80 19.28 -16.48
CA GLY A 321 11.04 19.27 -15.03
C GLY A 321 9.73 19.11 -14.25
N ILE A 322 8.82 18.26 -14.73
CA ILE A 322 7.59 17.85 -14.06
C ILE A 322 7.79 16.43 -13.54
N ALA A 323 7.67 16.26 -12.22
CA ALA A 323 7.69 14.96 -11.59
C ALA A 323 6.40 14.16 -11.91
N TRP A 324 6.42 12.85 -11.70
CA TRP A 324 5.28 12.03 -12.05
C TRP A 324 5.17 10.76 -11.20
N THR A 325 3.93 10.26 -11.04
CA THR A 325 3.63 8.89 -10.62
C THR A 325 2.70 8.26 -11.66
N THR A 326 3.04 7.04 -12.11
CA THR A 326 2.15 6.28 -12.99
C THR A 326 0.99 5.68 -12.20
N TRP A 327 -0.18 5.66 -12.78
CA TRP A 327 -1.29 4.84 -12.31
C TRP A 327 -1.21 3.49 -13.03
N ASP A 328 -0.84 2.34 -12.38
CA ASP A 328 -0.49 2.18 -10.97
C ASP A 328 0.72 1.21 -10.83
N TYR A 329 1.01 0.67 -9.63
CA TYR A 329 2.06 -0.34 -9.43
C TYR A 329 1.60 -1.72 -9.92
N GLN A 330 0.40 -2.13 -9.49
CA GLN A 330 -0.26 -3.39 -9.83
C GLN A 330 -1.58 -3.12 -10.58
N ASN A 331 -2.41 -4.13 -10.78
CA ASN A 331 -3.73 -4.05 -11.40
C ASN A 331 -3.73 -3.65 -12.90
N GLY A 332 -4.86 -3.11 -13.36
CA GLY A 332 -5.15 -2.92 -14.77
C GLY A 332 -4.30 -1.89 -15.51
N PHE A 333 -3.64 -0.98 -14.80
CA PHE A 333 -2.68 -0.03 -15.38
C PHE A 333 -1.22 -0.37 -15.00
N GLY A 334 -1.03 -1.38 -14.19
CA GLY A 334 0.18 -1.69 -13.47
C GLY A 334 1.42 -2.01 -14.32
N LEU A 335 2.52 -2.19 -13.58
CA LEU A 335 3.84 -2.45 -14.16
C LEU A 335 4.04 -3.92 -14.56
N PHE A 336 3.06 -4.79 -14.29
CA PHE A 336 3.15 -6.22 -14.52
C PHE A 336 2.52 -6.65 -15.85
N ILE A 337 2.88 -7.84 -16.31
CA ILE A 337 2.28 -8.47 -17.49
C ILE A 337 0.81 -8.77 -17.19
N LYS A 338 -0.07 -8.40 -18.11
CA LYS A 338 -1.51 -8.67 -18.00
C LYS A 338 -1.78 -10.16 -17.76
N GLY A 339 -2.58 -10.46 -16.73
CA GLY A 339 -2.99 -11.82 -16.40
C GLY A 339 -1.91 -12.69 -15.76
N SER A 340 -0.79 -12.08 -15.32
CA SER A 340 0.23 -12.77 -14.54
C SER A 340 -0.08 -12.76 -13.06
N ASN A 341 0.70 -13.50 -12.27
CA ASN A 341 0.64 -13.53 -10.80
C ASN A 341 1.28 -12.29 -10.14
N GLN A 342 1.66 -11.29 -10.92
CA GLN A 342 2.27 -10.02 -10.47
C GLN A 342 3.49 -10.21 -9.55
N GLN A 343 4.26 -11.27 -9.80
CA GLN A 343 5.47 -11.55 -9.04
C GLN A 343 6.63 -10.68 -9.53
N PHE A 344 7.23 -9.91 -8.64
CA PHE A 344 8.27 -8.92 -9.01
C PHE A 344 9.44 -9.51 -9.80
N ASN A 345 9.84 -10.75 -9.49
CA ASN A 345 11.01 -11.38 -10.11
C ASN A 345 10.70 -12.13 -11.42
N SER A 346 9.43 -12.20 -11.86
CA SER A 346 9.01 -12.99 -13.03
C SER A 346 8.03 -12.29 -13.97
N ASP A 347 7.23 -11.36 -13.46
CA ASP A 347 6.06 -10.91 -14.17
C ASP A 347 6.09 -9.41 -14.54
N LEU A 348 7.20 -8.72 -14.34
CA LEU A 348 7.32 -7.31 -14.71
C LEU A 348 7.26 -7.14 -16.24
N ASN A 349 6.47 -6.17 -16.68
CA ASN A 349 6.43 -5.75 -18.09
C ASN A 349 7.69 -4.95 -18.43
N THR A 350 8.77 -5.66 -18.75
CA THR A 350 10.09 -5.04 -18.98
C THR A 350 10.11 -4.00 -20.12
N PRO A 351 9.34 -4.14 -21.23
CA PRO A 351 9.18 -3.06 -22.19
C PRO A 351 8.58 -1.79 -21.58
N LEU A 352 7.59 -1.92 -20.70
CA LEU A 352 6.97 -0.79 -20.02
C LEU A 352 7.95 -0.10 -19.07
N LEU A 353 8.69 -0.86 -18.26
CA LEU A 353 9.73 -0.30 -17.37
C LEU A 353 10.76 0.49 -18.16
N THR A 354 11.20 -0.04 -19.32
CA THR A 354 12.13 0.66 -20.22
C THR A 354 11.52 1.97 -20.72
N ALA A 355 10.27 1.97 -21.15
CA ALA A 355 9.56 3.17 -21.61
C ALA A 355 9.42 4.21 -20.50
N LEU A 356 9.19 3.79 -19.27
CA LEU A 356 9.15 4.63 -18.06
C LEU A 356 10.54 5.08 -17.61
N GLY A 357 11.63 4.59 -18.21
CA GLY A 357 13.00 4.91 -17.81
C GLY A 357 13.34 4.38 -16.40
N LEU A 358 12.64 3.34 -15.97
CA LEU A 358 12.90 2.64 -14.73
C LEU A 358 13.96 1.56 -14.91
N ASN A 359 14.55 1.12 -13.82
CA ASN A 359 15.45 -0.04 -13.83
C ASN A 359 14.68 -1.29 -14.23
N VAL A 360 15.33 -2.16 -14.98
CA VAL A 360 14.75 -3.43 -15.43
C VAL A 360 15.48 -4.58 -14.73
N PRO A 361 14.96 -5.11 -13.61
CA PRO A 361 15.59 -6.23 -12.93
C PRO A 361 15.47 -7.51 -13.78
N PRO A 362 16.43 -8.46 -13.65
CA PRO A 362 16.33 -9.75 -14.31
C PRO A 362 15.03 -10.46 -13.96
N GLN A 363 14.35 -10.99 -14.98
CA GLN A 363 13.14 -11.77 -14.81
C GLN A 363 13.43 -13.26 -14.92
N GLN A 364 12.78 -14.07 -14.08
CA GLN A 364 12.86 -15.53 -14.07
C GLN A 364 11.51 -16.10 -14.48
N ILE A 365 11.51 -17.31 -15.00
CA ILE A 365 10.26 -18.04 -15.22
C ILE A 365 9.75 -18.52 -13.85
N TYR A 366 8.55 -18.08 -13.48
CA TYR A 366 7.89 -18.60 -12.29
C TYR A 366 7.46 -20.06 -12.52
N VAL A 367 7.80 -20.92 -11.58
CA VAL A 367 7.38 -22.32 -11.56
C VAL A 367 6.83 -22.63 -10.18
N LEU A 368 5.55 -22.97 -10.12
CA LEU A 368 4.92 -23.43 -8.89
C LEU A 368 5.63 -24.71 -8.42
N LYS A 369 6.02 -24.72 -7.15
CA LYS A 369 6.73 -25.85 -6.52
C LYS A 369 5.94 -26.36 -5.33
N PRO A 370 6.01 -27.66 -5.04
CA PRO A 370 5.38 -28.19 -3.83
C PRO A 370 5.89 -27.49 -2.57
N ASP A 371 4.97 -27.04 -1.74
CA ASP A 371 5.30 -26.57 -0.40
C ASP A 371 5.89 -27.72 0.42
N SER A 372 7.03 -27.50 1.04
CA SER A 372 7.74 -28.50 1.87
C SER A 372 7.56 -28.29 3.36
N VAL A 373 7.01 -27.13 3.74
CA VAL A 373 6.67 -26.77 5.12
C VAL A 373 5.32 -26.08 5.11
N GLY A 374 4.57 -26.18 6.20
CA GLY A 374 3.31 -25.47 6.35
C GLY A 374 3.48 -23.95 6.41
N PHE A 375 2.37 -23.22 6.46
CA PHE A 375 2.36 -21.77 6.46
C PHE A 375 1.13 -21.22 7.20
N ASN A 376 1.18 -19.95 7.58
CA ASN A 376 0.06 -19.23 8.15
C ASN A 376 -0.88 -18.71 7.05
N ILE A 377 -2.18 -18.74 7.29
CA ILE A 377 -3.22 -18.12 6.46
C ILE A 377 -3.68 -16.82 7.12
N TYR A 378 -3.98 -16.88 8.41
CA TYR A 378 -4.36 -15.75 9.24
C TYR A 378 -3.75 -15.91 10.64
N THR A 379 -3.22 -14.81 11.16
CA THR A 379 -2.83 -14.67 12.56
C THR A 379 -3.57 -13.46 13.14
N ASP A 380 -2.87 -12.40 13.59
CA ASP A 380 -3.52 -11.08 13.81
C ASP A 380 -3.97 -10.41 12.50
N TYR A 381 -3.47 -10.89 11.36
CA TYR A 381 -3.68 -10.35 10.02
C TYR A 381 -3.78 -11.49 9.01
N ILE A 382 -4.39 -11.23 7.86
CA ILE A 382 -4.22 -12.08 6.68
C ILE A 382 -2.72 -12.09 6.34
N CYS A 383 -2.14 -13.27 6.07
CA CYS A 383 -0.71 -13.38 5.85
C CYS A 383 -0.31 -12.98 4.42
N GLU A 384 1.00 -12.79 4.18
CA GLU A 384 1.51 -12.41 2.86
C GLU A 384 1.19 -13.44 1.78
N ASN A 385 1.04 -12.95 0.55
CA ASN A 385 0.66 -13.74 -0.62
C ASN A 385 -0.70 -14.43 -0.51
N ILE A 386 -1.58 -13.83 0.28
CA ILE A 386 -2.98 -14.23 0.43
C ILE A 386 -3.82 -12.97 0.23
N ILE A 387 -4.86 -13.07 -0.58
CA ILE A 387 -5.78 -11.97 -0.88
C ILE A 387 -7.14 -12.28 -0.26
N GLU A 388 -7.71 -11.29 0.41
CA GLU A 388 -9.06 -11.37 0.94
C GLU A 388 -10.08 -11.45 -0.21
N SER A 389 -10.97 -12.45 -0.18
CA SER A 389 -11.95 -12.71 -1.23
C SER A 389 -13.34 -13.07 -0.67
N SER A 390 -13.66 -12.56 0.50
CA SER A 390 -14.90 -12.90 1.22
C SER A 390 -16.16 -12.38 0.53
N ASN A 391 -17.26 -13.10 0.76
CA ASN A 391 -18.61 -12.67 0.46
C ASN A 391 -19.43 -12.61 1.74
N THR A 392 -19.69 -11.40 2.23
CA THR A 392 -20.44 -11.20 3.50
C THR A 392 -21.87 -11.71 3.43
N SER A 393 -22.50 -11.77 2.27
CA SER A 393 -23.89 -12.22 2.07
C SER A 393 -24.87 -11.65 3.11
N GLY A 394 -24.75 -10.35 3.40
CA GLY A 394 -25.58 -9.64 4.38
C GLY A 394 -25.11 -9.75 5.84
N GLY A 395 -24.02 -10.47 6.11
CA GLY A 395 -23.38 -10.54 7.42
C GLY A 395 -22.23 -9.55 7.59
N THR A 396 -21.44 -9.80 8.64
CA THR A 396 -20.25 -9.00 8.98
C THR A 396 -19.04 -9.90 9.10
N ILE A 397 -17.94 -9.47 8.48
CA ILE A 397 -16.60 -10.06 8.62
C ILE A 397 -15.68 -8.94 9.11
N ASP A 398 -14.92 -9.21 10.17
CA ASP A 398 -13.98 -8.28 10.75
C ASP A 398 -12.68 -9.01 11.08
N PHE A 399 -11.62 -8.68 10.36
CA PHE A 399 -10.30 -9.29 10.53
C PHE A 399 -9.50 -8.68 11.69
N TYR A 400 -10.02 -7.63 12.33
CA TYR A 400 -9.36 -6.90 13.43
C TYR A 400 -10.21 -6.87 14.69
N SER A 401 -11.06 -7.87 14.87
CA SER A 401 -11.93 -7.96 16.04
C SER A 401 -11.10 -8.07 17.33
N THR A 402 -11.34 -7.17 18.26
CA THR A 402 -10.80 -7.23 19.63
C THR A 402 -11.68 -8.03 20.58
N GLY A 403 -12.71 -8.70 20.08
CA GLY A 403 -13.71 -9.47 20.80
C GLY A 403 -13.19 -10.72 21.51
N LYS A 404 -12.09 -10.60 22.28
CA LYS A 404 -11.38 -11.67 23.01
C LYS A 404 -10.52 -12.55 22.10
N PRO A 405 -9.49 -11.98 21.47
CA PRO A 405 -8.48 -12.75 20.78
C PRO A 405 -7.85 -13.76 21.75
N ASN A 406 -7.42 -14.89 21.23
CA ASN A 406 -6.91 -15.96 22.07
C ASN A 406 -5.62 -15.56 22.84
N ASN A 407 -4.58 -15.18 22.13
CA ASN A 407 -3.29 -14.76 22.70
C ASN A 407 -2.74 -13.50 22.03
N ASP A 408 -3.33 -13.07 20.92
CA ASP A 408 -2.82 -12.05 20.03
C ASP A 408 -3.64 -10.75 20.12
N LYS A 409 -3.37 -9.77 19.30
CA LYS A 409 -4.03 -8.46 19.36
C LYS A 409 -5.43 -8.51 18.75
N TYR A 410 -5.60 -9.27 17.67
CA TYR A 410 -6.84 -9.40 16.92
C TYR A 410 -7.24 -10.87 16.70
N CYS A 411 -8.48 -11.05 16.30
CA CYS A 411 -9.00 -12.28 15.75
C CYS A 411 -9.99 -11.97 14.62
N LEU A 412 -10.19 -12.89 13.71
CA LEU A 412 -11.24 -12.82 12.71
C LEU A 412 -12.60 -13.07 13.38
N SER A 413 -13.58 -12.19 13.18
CA SER A 413 -14.98 -12.44 13.52
C SER A 413 -15.84 -12.57 12.27
N TRP A 414 -16.79 -13.50 12.31
CA TRP A 414 -17.73 -13.81 11.24
C TRP A 414 -19.12 -14.00 11.81
N SER A 415 -20.11 -13.23 11.36
CA SER A 415 -21.45 -13.26 11.95
C SER A 415 -22.54 -12.84 10.96
N GLY A 416 -23.72 -13.41 11.16
CA GLY A 416 -24.98 -12.92 10.60
C GLY A 416 -25.19 -13.13 9.11
N CYS A 417 -24.30 -13.77 8.36
CA CYS A 417 -24.45 -13.96 6.93
C CYS A 417 -25.58 -14.93 6.57
N ASN A 418 -26.16 -14.77 5.37
CA ASN A 418 -27.05 -15.76 4.80
C ASN A 418 -26.27 -17.02 4.39
N GLN A 419 -26.99 -18.08 4.04
CA GLN A 419 -26.37 -19.28 3.46
C GLN A 419 -25.48 -18.89 2.26
N TYR A 420 -24.35 -19.58 2.11
CA TYR A 420 -23.27 -19.32 1.14
C TYR A 420 -22.45 -18.05 1.39
N GLY A 421 -22.65 -17.33 2.50
CA GLY A 421 -21.70 -16.33 2.96
C GLY A 421 -20.34 -16.97 3.25
N THR A 422 -19.25 -16.31 2.86
CA THR A 422 -17.91 -16.91 2.85
C THR A 422 -16.89 -15.94 3.43
N VAL A 423 -15.98 -16.44 4.27
CA VAL A 423 -14.68 -15.82 4.55
C VAL A 423 -13.68 -16.49 3.64
N GLY A 424 -13.13 -15.76 2.67
CA GLY A 424 -12.27 -16.28 1.62
C GLY A 424 -10.83 -15.78 1.71
N PHE A 425 -9.91 -16.66 1.37
CA PHE A 425 -8.46 -16.43 1.37
C PHE A 425 -7.86 -17.01 0.09
N ASP A 426 -7.74 -16.18 -0.95
CA ASP A 426 -7.15 -16.57 -2.23
C ASP A 426 -5.62 -16.62 -2.11
N PHE A 427 -5.02 -17.71 -2.48
CA PHE A 427 -3.57 -17.85 -2.52
C PHE A 427 -3.02 -17.20 -3.79
N PHE A 428 -2.12 -16.26 -3.65
CA PHE A 428 -1.57 -15.53 -4.79
C PHE A 428 -0.05 -15.42 -4.71
N PRO A 429 0.68 -16.27 -5.45
CA PRO A 429 0.21 -17.30 -6.39
C PRO A 429 -0.39 -18.53 -5.71
N ASP A 430 -1.06 -19.39 -6.52
CA ASP A 430 -1.59 -20.69 -6.09
C ASP A 430 -0.57 -21.49 -5.28
N LYS A 431 -1.07 -22.46 -4.50
CA LYS A 431 -0.25 -23.33 -3.64
C LYS A 431 -0.24 -24.78 -4.13
N ASP A 432 0.93 -25.42 -4.19
CA ASP A 432 1.04 -26.86 -4.33
C ASP A 432 1.12 -27.52 -2.95
N LEU A 433 -0.04 -27.99 -2.45
CA LEU A 433 -0.17 -28.66 -1.15
C LEU A 433 0.02 -30.18 -1.22
N SER A 434 0.36 -30.74 -2.38
CA SER A 434 0.43 -32.17 -2.61
C SER A 434 1.44 -32.89 -1.68
N THR A 435 2.60 -32.28 -1.45
CA THR A 435 3.61 -32.81 -0.52
C THR A 435 3.13 -32.70 0.94
N LEU A 436 2.55 -31.57 1.33
CA LEU A 436 2.05 -31.39 2.68
C LEU A 436 0.96 -32.39 3.03
N LYS A 437 0.04 -32.67 2.09
CA LYS A 437 -0.96 -33.73 2.24
C LYS A 437 -0.33 -35.11 2.42
N ALA A 438 0.65 -35.46 1.59
CA ALA A 438 1.35 -36.74 1.67
C ALA A 438 2.12 -36.91 2.99
N GLU A 439 2.61 -35.83 3.58
CA GLU A 439 3.34 -35.79 4.85
C GLU A 439 2.45 -35.57 6.08
N ASN A 440 1.13 -35.78 5.95
CA ASN A 440 0.14 -35.69 7.02
C ASN A 440 0.06 -34.31 7.69
N TYR A 441 0.24 -33.23 6.92
CA TYR A 441 -0.08 -31.89 7.39
C TYR A 441 -1.60 -31.72 7.55
N ALA A 442 -1.99 -30.71 8.31
CA ALA A 442 -3.38 -30.43 8.65
C ALA A 442 -3.68 -28.93 8.56
N LEU A 443 -4.92 -28.60 8.28
CA LEU A 443 -5.48 -27.31 8.62
C LEU A 443 -5.65 -27.24 10.14
N SER A 444 -5.07 -26.23 10.77
CA SER A 444 -5.22 -25.97 12.21
C SER A 444 -5.63 -24.53 12.45
N PHE A 445 -6.55 -24.33 13.39
CA PHE A 445 -6.97 -23.01 13.84
C PHE A 445 -7.55 -23.08 15.25
N ILE A 446 -7.77 -21.92 15.85
CA ILE A 446 -8.48 -21.80 17.10
C ILE A 446 -9.83 -21.14 16.81
N VAL A 447 -10.92 -21.73 17.29
CA VAL A 447 -12.29 -21.28 17.00
C VAL A 447 -13.11 -21.12 18.26
N ARG A 448 -14.01 -20.14 18.26
CA ARG A 448 -15.01 -19.91 19.27
C ARG A 448 -16.35 -19.66 18.60
N GLY A 449 -17.37 -20.45 18.95
CA GLY A 449 -18.75 -20.27 18.51
C GLY A 449 -19.70 -20.02 19.70
N ASN A 450 -20.79 -19.30 19.48
CA ASN A 450 -21.75 -18.94 20.52
C ASN A 450 -23.10 -19.61 20.37
N THR A 451 -23.33 -20.45 19.35
CA THR A 451 -24.64 -21.03 19.05
C THR A 451 -24.51 -22.54 18.86
N PRO A 452 -24.91 -23.35 19.87
CA PRO A 452 -24.90 -24.80 19.78
C PRO A 452 -25.70 -25.34 18.59
N GLY A 453 -25.25 -26.46 18.02
CA GLY A 453 -25.89 -27.15 16.90
C GLY A 453 -25.63 -26.51 15.53
N THR A 454 -24.82 -25.45 15.45
CA THR A 454 -24.46 -24.80 14.16
C THR A 454 -23.45 -25.67 13.39
N THR A 455 -23.63 -25.71 12.07
CA THR A 455 -22.70 -26.36 11.13
C THR A 455 -22.27 -25.40 10.03
N PHE A 456 -21.02 -25.51 9.61
CA PHE A 456 -20.45 -24.78 8.47
C PHE A 456 -19.32 -25.60 7.86
N ASP A 457 -18.90 -25.25 6.65
CA ASP A 457 -17.79 -25.94 6.02
C ASP A 457 -16.51 -25.10 6.04
N VAL A 458 -15.37 -25.77 6.14
CA VAL A 458 -14.07 -25.27 5.72
C VAL A 458 -13.66 -26.01 4.46
N ARG A 459 -13.13 -25.31 3.44
CA ARG A 459 -12.86 -25.94 2.16
C ARG A 459 -11.64 -25.35 1.46
N PHE A 460 -11.02 -26.18 0.63
CA PHE A 460 -10.07 -25.75 -0.39
C PHE A 460 -10.73 -25.79 -1.76
N THR A 461 -10.41 -24.84 -2.61
CA THR A 461 -10.82 -24.80 -4.02
C THR A 461 -9.55 -24.78 -4.87
N ASP A 462 -9.53 -25.55 -5.96
CA ASP A 462 -8.41 -25.58 -6.88
C ASP A 462 -8.59 -24.59 -8.05
N THR A 463 -7.53 -24.40 -8.79
CA THR A 463 -7.49 -23.49 -9.93
C THR A 463 -8.18 -24.12 -11.13
N LYS A 464 -9.12 -23.40 -11.72
CA LYS A 464 -9.70 -23.75 -13.02
C LYS A 464 -8.66 -23.54 -14.12
N THR A 465 -8.25 -24.63 -14.80
CA THR A 465 -7.14 -24.61 -15.76
C THR A 465 -7.55 -24.19 -17.17
N ASP A 466 -8.80 -24.47 -17.59
CA ASP A 466 -9.30 -24.14 -18.91
C ASP A 466 -10.85 -23.99 -18.92
N THR A 467 -11.45 -23.82 -20.10
CA THR A 467 -12.91 -23.62 -20.26
C THR A 467 -13.73 -24.89 -20.05
N THR A 468 -13.11 -26.06 -19.98
CA THR A 468 -13.76 -27.37 -19.76
C THR A 468 -13.56 -27.90 -18.36
N ASP A 469 -12.63 -27.32 -17.63
CA ASP A 469 -12.37 -27.58 -16.22
C ASP A 469 -13.25 -26.73 -15.30
N HIS A 470 -13.32 -27.10 -14.03
CA HIS A 470 -14.13 -26.43 -13.02
C HIS A 470 -13.27 -26.19 -11.77
N PRO A 471 -13.55 -25.16 -10.96
CA PRO A 471 -12.89 -24.98 -9.66
C PRO A 471 -13.43 -26.02 -8.67
N TRP A 472 -12.76 -27.16 -8.58
CA TRP A 472 -13.15 -28.27 -7.72
C TRP A 472 -12.90 -27.94 -6.25
N ARG A 473 -13.64 -28.60 -5.36
CA ARG A 473 -13.61 -28.29 -3.94
C ARG A 473 -13.36 -29.53 -3.09
N MET A 474 -12.56 -29.37 -2.05
CA MET A 474 -12.40 -30.35 -0.96
C MET A 474 -12.96 -29.74 0.33
N ASN A 475 -13.97 -30.36 0.90
CA ASN A 475 -14.74 -29.86 2.04
C ASN A 475 -14.51 -30.66 3.31
N PHE A 476 -14.62 -29.97 4.45
CA PHE A 476 -14.76 -30.60 5.77
C PHE A 476 -15.85 -29.84 6.54
N THR A 477 -16.88 -30.56 7.03
CA THR A 477 -17.96 -29.95 7.78
C THR A 477 -17.59 -29.81 9.26
N MET A 478 -17.61 -28.60 9.73
CA MET A 478 -17.41 -28.25 11.14
C MET A 478 -18.71 -28.36 11.91
N ASP A 479 -18.68 -29.08 13.01
CA ASP A 479 -19.79 -29.27 13.96
C ASP A 479 -19.28 -29.44 15.40
N GLU A 480 -20.18 -29.68 16.33
CA GLU A 480 -19.86 -29.87 17.77
C GLU A 480 -19.13 -31.19 18.09
N THR A 481 -18.94 -32.09 17.13
CA THR A 481 -18.05 -33.25 17.29
C THR A 481 -16.60 -32.86 17.11
N THR A 482 -16.33 -31.83 16.29
CA THR A 482 -15.01 -31.27 16.05
C THR A 482 -14.61 -30.23 17.09
N ALA A 483 -15.54 -29.30 17.43
CA ALA A 483 -15.32 -28.27 18.45
C ALA A 483 -16.66 -27.88 19.08
N LYS A 484 -16.68 -27.58 20.39
CA LYS A 484 -17.91 -27.15 21.08
C LYS A 484 -18.20 -25.66 20.87
N TRP A 485 -19.48 -25.34 20.65
CA TRP A 485 -19.93 -23.94 20.52
C TRP A 485 -20.41 -23.39 21.88
N ASP A 486 -19.53 -23.49 22.88
CA ASP A 486 -19.79 -23.13 24.29
C ASP A 486 -19.24 -21.74 24.67
N SER A 487 -18.97 -20.89 23.66
CA SER A 487 -18.38 -19.55 23.82
C SER A 487 -16.95 -19.56 24.39
N LYS A 488 -16.26 -20.69 24.32
CA LYS A 488 -14.83 -20.81 24.65
C LYS A 488 -14.02 -21.09 23.41
N TRP A 489 -12.73 -20.79 23.48
CA TRP A 489 -11.79 -21.08 22.43
C TRP A 489 -11.40 -22.56 22.42
N HIS A 490 -11.53 -23.20 21.25
CA HIS A 490 -11.17 -24.58 21.00
C HIS A 490 -10.16 -24.68 19.88
N LYS A 491 -9.09 -25.45 20.08
CA LYS A 491 -8.11 -25.72 19.01
C LYS A 491 -8.63 -26.84 18.14
N VAL A 492 -8.59 -26.61 16.82
CA VAL A 492 -9.00 -27.58 15.78
C VAL A 492 -7.76 -28.02 15.01
N TYR A 493 -7.80 -29.28 14.56
CA TYR A 493 -6.76 -29.90 13.78
C TYR A 493 -7.39 -30.89 12.82
N ILE A 494 -7.42 -30.57 11.51
CA ILE A 494 -8.08 -31.35 10.47
C ILE A 494 -7.01 -31.82 9.48
N PRO A 495 -6.62 -33.10 9.48
CA PRO A 495 -5.69 -33.62 8.46
C PRO A 495 -6.16 -33.30 7.04
N LEU A 496 -5.24 -32.90 6.16
CA LEU A 496 -5.60 -32.62 4.75
C LEU A 496 -6.18 -33.86 4.04
N THR A 497 -5.94 -35.06 4.58
CA THR A 497 -6.50 -36.32 4.11
C THR A 497 -7.98 -36.52 4.48
N ASP A 498 -8.49 -35.78 5.45
CA ASP A 498 -9.87 -35.93 5.95
C ASP A 498 -10.86 -35.05 5.17
N PHE A 499 -10.35 -34.20 4.28
CA PHE A 499 -11.20 -33.43 3.37
C PHE A 499 -11.76 -34.36 2.28
N ILE A 500 -13.06 -34.18 1.99
CA ILE A 500 -13.80 -34.97 1.01
C ILE A 500 -14.13 -34.14 -0.24
N ASP A 501 -14.21 -34.81 -1.39
CA ASP A 501 -14.60 -34.17 -2.64
C ASP A 501 -16.02 -33.58 -2.52
N GLY A 502 -16.10 -32.24 -2.62
CA GLY A 502 -17.32 -31.45 -2.51
C GLY A 502 -17.93 -31.07 -3.87
N GLY A 503 -17.43 -31.61 -4.99
CA GLY A 503 -17.85 -31.21 -6.34
C GLY A 503 -17.42 -29.77 -6.68
N SER A 504 -18.12 -29.16 -7.65
CA SER A 504 -17.85 -27.78 -8.06
C SER A 504 -19.13 -26.99 -8.31
N TRP A 505 -19.06 -25.67 -8.10
CA TRP A 505 -20.05 -24.70 -8.59
C TRP A 505 -19.37 -23.74 -9.56
N ASP A 506 -19.74 -23.86 -10.84
CA ASP A 506 -19.21 -23.01 -11.92
C ASP A 506 -20.35 -22.67 -12.90
N ASN A 507 -21.14 -21.64 -12.55
CA ASN A 507 -22.39 -21.29 -13.24
C ASN A 507 -23.42 -22.45 -13.30
N GLY A 508 -23.25 -23.47 -12.48
CA GLY A 508 -24.03 -24.68 -12.35
C GLY A 508 -23.35 -25.68 -11.41
N TRP A 509 -24.09 -26.67 -10.98
CA TRP A 509 -23.57 -27.71 -10.10
C TRP A 509 -22.92 -28.85 -10.88
N TYR A 510 -21.72 -29.22 -10.47
CA TYR A 510 -20.97 -30.38 -10.97
C TYR A 510 -20.70 -31.33 -9.79
N PRO A 511 -21.16 -32.61 -9.89
CA PRO A 511 -21.01 -33.57 -8.79
C PRO A 511 -19.54 -33.96 -8.56
N PRO A 512 -19.20 -34.48 -7.37
CA PRO A 512 -17.88 -34.99 -7.05
C PRO A 512 -17.43 -36.07 -8.03
N VAL A 513 -16.21 -35.95 -8.58
CA VAL A 513 -15.62 -36.89 -9.56
C VAL A 513 -14.16 -37.20 -9.28
N GLY A 514 -13.59 -36.72 -8.16
CA GLY A 514 -12.18 -36.92 -7.81
C GLY A 514 -11.20 -36.09 -8.64
N ALA A 515 -11.65 -34.95 -9.17
CA ALA A 515 -10.85 -34.13 -10.09
C ALA A 515 -10.04 -33.03 -9.39
N PHE A 516 -10.23 -32.81 -8.09
CA PHE A 516 -9.49 -31.77 -7.35
C PHE A 516 -7.98 -31.97 -7.42
N ASP A 517 -7.25 -30.91 -7.81
CA ASP A 517 -5.79 -30.92 -7.93
C ASP A 517 -5.09 -30.22 -6.74
N TRP A 518 -4.57 -31.04 -5.81
CA TRP A 518 -3.77 -30.55 -4.69
C TRP A 518 -2.46 -29.84 -5.10
N LYS A 519 -2.09 -29.84 -6.38
CA LYS A 519 -0.89 -29.14 -6.89
C LYS A 519 -1.16 -27.71 -7.31
N ALA A 520 -2.42 -27.32 -7.38
CA ALA A 520 -2.83 -25.98 -7.81
C ALA A 520 -4.02 -25.50 -6.99
N VAL A 521 -3.82 -25.34 -5.69
CA VAL A 521 -4.86 -24.86 -4.76
C VAL A 521 -4.91 -23.33 -4.82
N ASP A 522 -6.04 -22.82 -5.27
CA ASP A 522 -6.31 -21.41 -5.46
C ASP A 522 -6.73 -20.72 -4.15
N ARG A 523 -7.56 -21.41 -3.33
CA ARG A 523 -8.24 -20.73 -2.23
C ARG A 523 -8.54 -21.63 -1.04
N PHE A 524 -8.60 -21.01 0.13
CA PHE A 524 -9.18 -21.55 1.35
C PHE A 524 -10.40 -20.73 1.76
N ASP A 525 -11.51 -21.37 2.12
CA ASP A 525 -12.75 -20.72 2.56
C ASP A 525 -13.25 -21.25 3.90
N ILE A 526 -13.91 -20.38 4.68
CA ILE A 526 -14.85 -20.73 5.73
C ILE A 526 -16.23 -20.32 5.22
N VAL A 527 -17.18 -21.25 5.09
CA VAL A 527 -18.42 -21.00 4.34
C VAL A 527 -19.67 -21.51 5.04
N ALA A 528 -20.73 -20.72 5.02
CA ALA A 528 -22.06 -21.07 5.50
C ALA A 528 -22.77 -22.02 4.49
N GLU A 529 -22.14 -23.16 4.15
CA GLU A 529 -22.65 -24.08 3.12
C GLU A 529 -23.94 -24.77 3.60
N GLN A 530 -23.97 -25.22 4.84
CA GLN A 530 -25.00 -26.07 5.36
C GLN A 530 -26.26 -25.30 5.78
N GLU A 531 -26.10 -24.10 6.33
CA GLU A 531 -27.17 -23.28 6.86
C GLU A 531 -26.82 -21.81 6.94
N SER A 532 -27.81 -20.95 7.17
CA SER A 532 -27.62 -19.53 7.42
C SER A 532 -26.99 -19.28 8.80
N MET A 533 -26.11 -18.30 8.85
CA MET A 533 -25.44 -17.82 10.06
C MET A 533 -26.18 -16.63 10.72
N VAL A 534 -27.40 -16.30 10.30
CA VAL A 534 -28.19 -15.21 10.89
C VAL A 534 -28.41 -15.47 12.38
N GLY A 535 -28.02 -14.49 13.21
CA GLY A 535 -28.09 -14.60 14.68
C GLY A 535 -26.95 -15.42 15.32
N LYS A 536 -25.99 -15.88 14.53
CA LYS A 536 -24.84 -16.68 14.96
C LYS A 536 -23.55 -15.92 14.78
N SER A 537 -22.55 -16.18 15.61
CA SER A 537 -21.24 -15.57 15.55
C SER A 537 -20.13 -16.57 15.84
N PHE A 538 -19.09 -16.50 15.05
CA PHE A 538 -17.87 -17.28 15.21
C PHE A 538 -16.65 -16.36 15.19
N TRP A 539 -15.62 -16.78 15.90
CA TRP A 539 -14.32 -16.12 15.91
C TRP A 539 -13.26 -17.16 15.61
N PHE A 540 -12.29 -16.78 14.79
CA PHE A 540 -11.17 -17.63 14.39
C PHE A 540 -9.85 -16.91 14.66
N ASP A 541 -8.84 -17.71 14.97
CA ASP A 541 -7.51 -17.21 15.22
C ASP A 541 -6.47 -18.28 14.84
N ASN A 542 -5.26 -17.85 14.44
CA ASN A 542 -4.15 -18.74 14.09
C ASN A 542 -4.53 -19.83 13.07
N ILE A 543 -5.10 -19.41 11.92
CA ILE A 543 -5.44 -20.30 10.81
C ILE A 543 -4.14 -20.63 10.06
N GLN A 544 -3.77 -21.91 10.00
CA GLN A 544 -2.49 -22.34 9.45
C GLN A 544 -2.54 -23.77 8.89
N ILE A 545 -1.65 -24.06 7.94
CA ILE A 545 -1.32 -25.41 7.52
C ILE A 545 -0.09 -25.84 8.32
N VAL A 546 -0.19 -26.91 9.12
CA VAL A 546 0.88 -27.28 10.06
C VAL A 546 0.98 -28.79 10.22
N ASN A 547 2.19 -29.30 10.46
CA ASN A 547 2.39 -30.67 10.89
C ASN A 547 2.33 -30.75 12.42
N LYS A 548 1.45 -31.62 12.95
CA LYS A 548 1.20 -31.77 14.36
C LYS A 548 2.45 -32.14 15.17
N ASP A 549 3.30 -32.97 14.58
CA ASP A 549 4.44 -33.56 15.29
C ASP A 549 5.67 -32.65 15.27
N THR A 550 5.81 -31.80 14.24
CA THR A 550 7.01 -30.98 14.04
C THR A 550 6.77 -29.49 14.23
N ALA A 551 5.50 -29.03 14.21
CA ALA A 551 5.12 -27.63 14.20
C ALA A 551 5.92 -26.77 13.16
N ARG A 552 6.33 -27.40 12.04
CA ARG A 552 7.08 -26.72 11.00
C ARG A 552 6.14 -25.91 10.16
N ILE A 553 6.27 -24.60 10.25
CA ILE A 553 5.61 -23.64 9.39
C ILE A 553 6.65 -22.63 8.89
N TYR A 554 6.45 -22.16 7.69
CA TYR A 554 7.09 -20.95 7.21
C TYR A 554 6.35 -19.78 7.81
N ASP A 555 7.05 -18.92 8.54
CA ASP A 555 6.45 -17.71 9.08
C ASP A 555 6.35 -16.67 7.98
N ASN A 556 5.20 -16.64 7.32
CA ASN A 556 4.81 -15.63 6.32
C ASN A 556 3.92 -14.53 6.95
N SER A 557 3.77 -14.52 8.27
CA SER A 557 3.22 -13.41 9.02
C SER A 557 4.29 -12.33 9.19
N THR A 558 4.76 -11.74 8.10
CA THR A 558 5.80 -10.70 8.11
C THR A 558 5.30 -9.36 8.62
N PHE A 559 4.07 -9.32 9.04
CA PHE A 559 3.69 -8.34 10.01
C PHE A 559 4.42 -8.68 11.33
N THR A 560 5.71 -8.39 11.39
CA THR A 560 6.21 -7.88 12.65
C THR A 560 5.34 -6.65 12.88
N SER A 561 4.28 -6.81 13.71
CA SER A 561 3.76 -5.66 14.39
C SER A 561 5.02 -4.85 14.71
N VAL A 562 5.15 -3.63 14.20
CA VAL A 562 5.73 -2.64 15.06
C VAL A 562 4.75 -2.78 16.19
N ASN A 563 5.12 -3.61 17.15
CA ASN A 563 4.54 -3.54 18.44
C ASN A 563 4.45 -2.06 18.63
N ALA A 564 3.25 -1.53 18.52
CA ALA A 564 3.01 -0.19 19.04
C ALA A 564 3.79 -0.30 20.30
N ILE A 565 4.93 0.37 20.36
CA ILE A 565 5.90 0.13 21.40
C ILE A 565 5.11 0.16 22.69
N THR A 566 4.48 -0.94 23.02
CA THR A 566 4.35 -1.34 24.38
C THR A 566 5.79 -1.68 24.67
N ILE A 567 6.51 -0.61 25.00
CA ILE A 567 7.83 -0.60 25.58
C ILE A 567 7.82 -1.65 26.67
N LYS A 568 8.08 -2.91 26.25
CA LYS A 568 8.30 -4.05 27.13
C LYS A 568 9.54 -4.83 26.75
N ASP A 569 10.21 -4.41 25.66
CA ASP A 569 11.62 -4.67 25.49
C ASP A 569 12.39 -3.44 25.95
N PRO A 570 13.51 -3.60 26.63
CA PRO A 570 14.22 -2.49 27.19
C PRO A 570 14.58 -1.51 26.08
N VAL A 571 14.01 -0.30 26.14
CA VAL A 571 14.41 0.78 25.23
C VAL A 571 15.87 1.05 25.50
N PHE A 572 16.69 0.58 24.58
CA PHE A 572 18.11 0.80 24.62
C PHE A 572 18.44 1.92 23.63
N THR A 573 18.78 3.10 24.15
CA THR A 573 19.14 4.27 23.35
C THR A 573 20.48 4.83 23.78
N ILE A 574 21.18 5.47 22.85
CA ILE A 574 22.48 6.13 23.10
C ILE A 574 22.42 7.54 22.50
N TYR A 575 22.61 8.55 23.33
CA TYR A 575 22.59 9.94 22.88
C TYR A 575 23.59 10.79 23.65
N PRO A 576 24.33 11.72 22.99
CA PRO A 576 24.38 11.90 21.55
C PRO A 576 25.11 10.75 20.83
N ASN A 577 24.75 10.51 19.57
CA ASN A 577 25.45 9.60 18.67
C ASN A 577 25.34 10.16 17.24
N PRO A 578 26.45 10.64 16.62
CA PRO A 578 27.86 10.58 17.10
C PRO A 578 28.15 11.40 18.36
N PHE A 579 29.26 11.07 19.09
CA PHE A 579 29.74 11.86 20.22
C PHE A 579 31.26 12.08 20.21
N THR A 580 31.71 13.18 20.83
CA THR A 580 33.13 13.55 20.93
C THR A 580 33.76 13.18 22.27
N ALA A 581 33.06 13.45 23.37
CA ALA A 581 33.57 13.24 24.74
C ALA A 581 32.80 12.15 25.48
N SER A 582 31.47 12.17 25.45
CA SER A 582 30.62 11.19 26.13
C SER A 582 29.26 11.07 25.50
N ALA A 583 28.62 9.90 25.67
CA ALA A 583 27.23 9.64 25.38
C ALA A 583 26.55 9.00 26.59
N THR A 584 25.24 9.15 26.70
CA THR A 584 24.44 8.50 27.73
C THR A 584 23.68 7.33 27.08
N ILE A 585 23.86 6.14 27.63
CA ILE A 585 23.08 4.95 27.34
C ILE A 585 21.88 4.96 28.28
N ARG A 586 20.67 4.89 27.74
CA ARG A 586 19.43 4.76 28.52
C ARG A 586 18.74 3.44 28.18
N TYR A 587 18.19 2.77 29.20
CA TYR A 587 17.46 1.53 29.04
C TYR A 587 16.44 1.34 30.17
N SER A 588 15.39 0.55 29.89
CA SER A 588 14.34 0.20 30.85
C SER A 588 14.25 -1.31 31.00
N LEU A 589 14.08 -1.79 32.23
CA LEU A 589 13.85 -3.21 32.54
C LEU A 589 12.42 -3.39 33.03
N SER A 590 11.67 -4.32 32.43
CA SER A 590 10.28 -4.62 32.85
C SER A 590 10.17 -5.55 34.05
N LYS A 591 11.27 -6.24 34.40
CA LYS A 591 11.40 -7.17 35.53
C LYS A 591 12.84 -7.26 35.99
N ASN A 592 13.08 -7.95 37.12
CA ASN A 592 14.46 -8.23 37.56
C ASN A 592 15.18 -9.13 36.56
N GLU A 593 16.30 -8.66 36.01
CA GLU A 593 17.06 -9.40 35.00
C GLU A 593 18.58 -9.15 35.15
N ASN A 594 19.34 -10.14 34.68
CA ASN A 594 20.78 -9.95 34.52
C ASN A 594 21.03 -9.25 33.18
N ILE A 595 21.72 -8.10 33.25
CA ILE A 595 22.04 -7.28 32.08
C ILE A 595 23.54 -7.24 31.85
N GLU A 596 23.96 -7.40 30.61
CA GLU A 596 25.33 -7.18 30.16
C GLU A 596 25.34 -6.20 28.99
N ILE A 597 26.12 -5.11 29.11
CA ILE A 597 26.33 -4.11 28.05
C ILE A 597 27.81 -4.12 27.69
N ASN A 598 28.11 -4.49 26.47
CA ASN A 598 29.46 -4.60 25.93
C ASN A 598 29.68 -3.72 24.71
N LEU A 599 30.89 -3.23 24.53
CA LEU A 599 31.32 -2.50 23.35
C LEU A 599 32.25 -3.38 22.51
N TYR A 600 31.98 -3.45 21.21
CA TYR A 600 32.76 -4.21 20.23
C TYR A 600 33.27 -3.30 19.11
N ASN A 601 34.40 -3.63 18.51
CA ASN A 601 34.82 -3.05 17.23
C ASN A 601 34.10 -3.72 16.04
N LEU A 602 34.29 -3.20 14.84
CA LEU A 602 33.64 -3.75 13.64
C LEU A 602 34.12 -5.16 13.25
N SER A 603 35.26 -5.63 13.77
CA SER A 603 35.71 -7.01 13.59
C SER A 603 35.11 -7.98 14.61
N GLY A 604 34.19 -7.51 15.49
CA GLY A 604 33.53 -8.35 16.48
C GLY A 604 34.36 -8.61 17.75
N GLN A 605 35.53 -7.96 17.92
CA GLN A 605 36.33 -8.06 19.13
C GLN A 605 35.73 -7.20 20.23
N LYS A 606 35.52 -7.77 21.42
CA LYS A 606 35.05 -7.03 22.59
C LYS A 606 36.13 -6.06 23.09
N ILE A 607 35.77 -4.77 23.10
CA ILE A 607 36.66 -3.68 23.54
C ILE A 607 36.49 -3.41 25.02
N LYS A 608 35.25 -3.38 25.52
CA LYS A 608 34.95 -3.03 26.89
C LYS A 608 33.62 -3.61 27.33
N THR A 609 33.55 -4.07 28.61
CA THR A 609 32.29 -4.30 29.30
C THR A 609 31.91 -3.01 30.02
N LEU A 610 30.75 -2.46 29.70
CA LEU A 610 30.22 -1.22 30.25
C LEU A 610 29.40 -1.48 31.52
N LEU A 611 28.65 -2.59 31.52
CA LEU A 611 27.83 -3.03 32.64
C LEU A 611 27.70 -4.56 32.62
N ASN A 612 27.73 -5.19 33.78
CA ASN A 612 27.32 -6.58 33.97
C ASN A 612 26.80 -6.70 35.42
N SER A 613 25.46 -6.72 35.56
CA SER A 613 24.83 -6.81 36.87
C SER A 613 23.40 -7.31 36.79
N ASN A 614 22.89 -7.84 37.90
CA ASN A 614 21.47 -8.10 38.07
C ASN A 614 20.78 -6.82 38.56
N GLN A 615 19.77 -6.35 37.86
CA GLN A 615 19.04 -5.12 38.17
C GLN A 615 17.52 -5.36 38.26
N PRO A 616 16.84 -4.70 39.22
CA PRO A 616 15.37 -4.75 39.29
C PRO A 616 14.70 -4.06 38.12
N ALA A 617 13.36 -4.23 37.98
CA ALA A 617 12.58 -3.45 37.06
C ALA A 617 12.75 -1.94 37.32
N GLY A 618 12.91 -1.15 36.24
CA GLY A 618 13.12 0.30 36.35
C GLY A 618 13.82 0.90 35.14
N ASP A 619 13.96 2.22 35.16
CA ASP A 619 14.65 3.01 34.14
C ASP A 619 16.07 3.32 34.60
N TYR A 620 17.02 3.15 33.69
CA TYR A 620 18.45 3.27 34.00
C TYR A 620 19.16 4.17 32.98
N SER A 621 20.26 4.77 33.44
CA SER A 621 21.18 5.49 32.56
C SER A 621 22.62 5.16 32.92
N LEU A 622 23.47 5.02 31.90
CA LEU A 622 24.90 4.73 32.02
C LEU A 622 25.68 5.70 31.11
N ASN A 623 26.69 6.34 31.63
CA ASN A 623 27.55 7.22 30.84
C ASN A 623 28.66 6.41 30.15
N LEU A 624 28.76 6.55 28.84
CA LEU A 624 29.84 6.08 28.01
C LEU A 624 30.80 7.23 27.74
N ASN A 625 31.94 7.25 28.39
CA ASN A 625 32.96 8.26 28.17
C ASN A 625 34.01 7.75 27.18
N ARG A 626 34.44 8.64 26.28
CA ARG A 626 35.59 8.40 25.42
C ARG A 626 36.86 8.32 26.29
N ASP A 627 37.66 7.28 26.11
CA ASP A 627 38.92 7.08 26.75
C ASP A 627 39.96 6.48 25.77
N SER A 628 41.13 6.12 26.26
CA SER A 628 42.20 5.55 25.44
C SER A 628 41.86 4.19 24.82
N TYR A 629 40.83 3.50 25.31
CA TYR A 629 40.32 2.22 24.78
C TYR A 629 39.24 2.42 23.75
N ILE A 630 38.69 3.64 23.60
CA ILE A 630 37.61 3.99 22.69
C ILE A 630 38.06 5.19 21.83
N PRO A 631 39.06 5.00 20.93
CA PRO A 631 39.47 6.06 20.00
C PRO A 631 38.37 6.41 19.01
N GLN A 632 38.61 7.47 18.22
CA GLN A 632 37.70 7.84 17.12
C GLN A 632 37.47 6.64 16.21
N GLY A 633 36.20 6.36 15.90
CA GLY A 633 35.82 5.22 15.08
C GLY A 633 34.37 4.78 15.24
N MET A 634 34.04 3.68 14.61
CA MET A 634 32.73 3.03 14.71
C MET A 634 32.81 1.80 15.61
N TYR A 635 31.78 1.64 16.43
CA TYR A 635 31.66 0.55 17.40
C TYR A 635 30.24 -0.02 17.37
N ILE A 636 30.08 -1.22 17.92
CA ILE A 636 28.78 -1.86 18.18
C ILE A 636 28.62 -1.97 19.68
N CYS A 637 27.61 -1.34 20.25
CA CYS A 637 27.20 -1.53 21.63
C CYS A 637 26.14 -2.62 21.68
N ARG A 638 26.47 -3.74 22.31
CA ARG A 638 25.57 -4.88 22.48
C ARG A 638 24.99 -4.87 23.89
N PHE A 639 23.68 -4.94 23.94
CA PHE A 639 22.87 -5.01 25.14
C PHE A 639 22.30 -6.43 25.22
N SER A 640 22.64 -7.20 26.22
CA SER A 640 22.25 -8.59 26.40
C SER A 640 21.45 -8.78 27.68
N LEU A 641 20.30 -9.37 27.58
CA LEU A 641 19.47 -9.90 28.66
C LEU A 641 19.45 -11.44 28.60
N THR A 642 18.82 -12.08 29.56
CA THR A 642 18.78 -13.56 29.67
C THR A 642 18.23 -14.23 28.39
N LYS A 643 17.32 -13.57 27.65
CA LYS A 643 16.66 -14.11 26.45
C LYS A 643 16.73 -13.22 25.21
N THR A 644 17.25 -12.00 25.33
CA THR A 644 17.28 -11.02 24.21
C THR A 644 18.62 -10.36 24.07
N ILE A 645 19.01 -10.07 22.83
CA ILE A 645 20.22 -9.29 22.50
C ILE A 645 19.79 -8.17 21.57
N SER A 646 20.19 -6.93 21.91
CA SER A 646 20.00 -5.74 21.07
C SER A 646 21.33 -5.10 20.75
N GLU A 647 21.50 -4.54 19.58
CA GLU A 647 22.76 -3.89 19.16
C GLU A 647 22.48 -2.50 18.60
N LEU A 648 23.32 -1.54 18.96
CA LEU A 648 23.32 -0.20 18.40
C LEU A 648 24.71 0.16 17.88
N LYS A 649 24.76 0.77 16.70
CA LYS A 649 25.97 1.34 16.13
C LYS A 649 26.31 2.65 16.84
N ILE A 650 27.54 2.80 17.29
CA ILE A 650 28.07 4.00 17.93
C ILE A 650 29.15 4.61 17.05
N ILE A 651 29.13 5.93 16.91
CA ILE A 651 30.15 6.70 16.20
C ILE A 651 30.81 7.65 17.19
N VAL A 652 32.13 7.49 17.36
CA VAL A 652 33.01 8.36 18.18
C VAL A 652 33.78 9.26 17.20
N ILE A 653 33.65 10.57 17.35
CA ILE A 653 34.27 11.60 16.49
C ILE A 653 35.26 12.47 17.26
#